data_2792922693614a3efc0da60ee04e12e6
#
_entry.id   2792922693614a3efc0da60ee04e12e6
#
_cell.length_a   1.000
_cell.length_b   1.000
_cell.length_c   1.000
_cell.angle_alpha   90.00
_cell.angle_beta   90.00
_cell.angle_gamma   90.00
#
_symmetry.space_group_name_H-M   'P 1'
#
loop_
_entity.id
_entity.type
_entity.pdbx_description
1 polymer ?
#
loop_
_entity_poly.entity_id
_entity_poly.type
_entity_poly.pdbx_seq_one_letter_code
_entity_poly.pdbx_strand_id
1 'polypeptide(L)'
;MISSYKQLTVRYLKANKKRSLLTVIGIILSIALISSIGFFLVGMQQAEIDSVKNDYGSWQVSFSKPSDDLISKVVSNPKVSKSGLYQQSEEMNLGEGLKLSPIVASDKALELLPFKIKEGRFPQNKDEVALEKWVLSRIDKNIKIGEKIKLANREYTLVGILQDNVVTQTQKSGTMLSKSNNIDSTKAVLLAEISTKTNLKKAVKELGSLTDKKILKTNSKGEKVLVPSVINNSILIDMQGGGDGKSGWLQFYAAVGIIIGIVVIATSAVIYNSFQISVVERIKQFGLLRAIGMTAKQIRKIVIREATILSVIGIPLGIVLGIIAISIIGFVFKAIGGDSVVFMKLSISPTVILISLLIGLVSIYVSALIPAFFAGKISPLVAINSRTSITKEKIKKRRNFIIGRLFKFEGMLASKNIKRNRKRYRITVFSIVISVVLFITFKSFMDMTLNISKNINESKNVHFLVQTDSSASGEKNFVDNKVINNISKLDSVDTLYKVYNVYNFLEIVDREKVTEGGKIYGVNKTIDGKEKVLMTGSINVYDNAALRVSKKYIQSGSIDVNKLNSEKKISGASADVHENPNKSNGETRKVKVMAILKADPFDFNGIQSGPKLITTEEMAKKLTGINDIEATGLNISIKNIKNEESAKAQIEGVMKSYPSLSLINYLDSNRTEKSTVLMVKILVYGFVVVVSLIGSVNIINTLTTNIILRKKEFAALKAIGLTQKSLRKMIVLEGLLYGIVGTLYGSIIACGLSFMMYKGISGIRETVWPVPWSAIIIAAVFSILIGYLSVLAPLARINKENLIEAVREDY
;
A
#
# COMPACT_ATOMS: atom_id res chain seq x y z
N MET A 1 -34.22 45.64 -2.20
CA MET A 1 -33.62 46.17 -0.94
C MET A 1 -32.87 45.05 -0.20
N ILE A 2 -31.79 45.36 0.47
CA ILE A 2 -31.03 44.38 1.31
C ILE A 2 -31.69 44.41 2.69
N SER A 3 -32.53 43.47 2.97
CA SER A 3 -33.24 43.35 4.28
C SER A 3 -32.35 42.73 5.39
N SER A 4 -31.20 42.15 5.05
CA SER A 4 -30.31 41.53 6.03
C SER A 4 -28.87 41.49 5.51
N TYR A 5 -27.89 41.69 6.41
CA TYR A 5 -26.47 41.48 6.13
C TYR A 5 -26.16 40.08 5.65
N LYS A 6 -27.07 39.12 5.87
CA LYS A 6 -27.00 37.76 5.40
C LYS A 6 -27.06 37.63 3.88
N GLN A 7 -27.82 38.47 3.20
CA GLN A 7 -27.97 38.51 1.74
C GLN A 7 -26.71 39.06 1.06
N LEU A 8 -25.94 39.87 1.75
CA LEU A 8 -24.70 40.46 1.25
C LEU A 8 -23.67 39.39 0.86
N THR A 9 -23.54 38.31 1.66
CA THR A 9 -22.64 37.20 1.35
C THR A 9 -23.01 36.48 0.07
N VAL A 10 -24.29 36.17 -0.12
CA VAL A 10 -24.78 35.47 -1.33
C VAL A 10 -24.60 36.31 -2.59
N ARG A 11 -24.93 37.60 -2.50
CA ARG A 11 -24.74 38.53 -3.63
C ARG A 11 -23.28 38.67 -4.01
N TYR A 12 -22.39 38.76 -3.03
CA TYR A 12 -20.95 38.81 -3.28
C TYR A 12 -20.41 37.56 -3.96
N LEU A 13 -20.79 36.37 -3.50
CA LEU A 13 -20.40 35.09 -4.13
C LEU A 13 -20.91 35.04 -5.59
N LYS A 14 -22.15 35.51 -5.85
CA LYS A 14 -22.70 35.56 -7.19
C LYS A 14 -21.99 36.60 -8.07
N ALA A 15 -21.60 37.75 -7.54
CA ALA A 15 -20.85 38.77 -8.27
C ALA A 15 -19.45 38.30 -8.66
N ASN A 16 -18.81 37.46 -7.82
CA ASN A 16 -17.46 36.92 -8.02
C ASN A 16 -17.48 35.44 -8.40
N LYS A 17 -18.37 35.01 -9.31
CA LYS A 17 -18.62 33.61 -9.70
C LYS A 17 -17.34 32.82 -10.01
N LYS A 18 -16.44 33.36 -10.85
CA LYS A 18 -15.21 32.66 -11.29
C LYS A 18 -14.33 32.28 -10.13
N ARG A 19 -14.16 33.14 -9.15
CA ARG A 19 -13.35 32.93 -7.98
C ARG A 19 -14.02 31.97 -6.98
N SER A 20 -15.31 32.20 -6.71
CA SER A 20 -16.10 31.31 -5.85
C SER A 20 -16.06 29.88 -6.40
N LEU A 21 -16.16 29.73 -7.74
CA LEU A 21 -16.04 28.44 -8.42
C LEU A 21 -14.67 27.79 -8.21
N LEU A 22 -13.57 28.54 -8.39
CA LEU A 22 -12.20 28.01 -8.16
C LEU A 22 -12.00 27.55 -6.70
N THR A 23 -12.57 28.28 -5.74
CA THR A 23 -12.52 27.89 -4.33
C THR A 23 -13.33 26.62 -4.07
N VAL A 24 -14.55 26.53 -4.63
CA VAL A 24 -15.40 25.33 -4.53
C VAL A 24 -14.72 24.13 -5.19
N ILE A 25 -14.13 24.28 -6.37
CA ILE A 25 -13.39 23.21 -7.06
C ILE A 25 -12.22 22.74 -6.18
N GLY A 26 -11.46 23.65 -5.58
CA GLY A 26 -10.39 23.30 -4.66
C GLY A 26 -10.88 22.47 -3.46
N ILE A 27 -12.03 22.86 -2.85
CA ILE A 27 -12.68 22.11 -1.78
C ILE A 27 -13.13 20.73 -2.28
N ILE A 28 -13.82 20.67 -3.41
CA ILE A 28 -14.32 19.42 -4.01
C ILE A 28 -13.18 18.43 -4.24
N LEU A 29 -12.12 18.87 -4.94
CA LEU A 29 -10.98 18.01 -5.25
C LEU A 29 -10.27 17.48 -3.99
N SER A 30 -10.14 18.33 -2.98
CA SER A 30 -9.48 17.95 -1.73
C SER A 30 -10.32 16.96 -0.93
N ILE A 31 -11.63 17.19 -0.81
CA ILE A 31 -12.53 16.27 -0.12
C ILE A 31 -12.68 14.97 -0.91
N ALA A 32 -12.75 15.05 -2.25
CA ALA A 32 -12.76 13.87 -3.11
C ALA A 32 -11.50 13.00 -2.90
N LEU A 33 -10.33 13.62 -2.80
CA LEU A 33 -9.08 12.90 -2.55
C LEU A 33 -9.10 12.22 -1.16
N ILE A 34 -9.49 12.96 -0.10
CA ILE A 34 -9.56 12.42 1.27
C ILE A 34 -10.55 11.25 1.35
N SER A 35 -11.75 11.44 0.79
CA SER A 35 -12.78 10.38 0.81
C SER A 35 -12.39 9.19 -0.06
N SER A 36 -11.79 9.40 -1.24
CA SER A 36 -11.30 8.30 -2.10
C SER A 36 -10.23 7.47 -1.41
N ILE A 37 -9.25 8.12 -0.75
CA ILE A 37 -8.23 7.42 0.04
C ILE A 37 -8.90 6.63 1.17
N GLY A 38 -9.85 7.24 1.89
CA GLY A 38 -10.58 6.58 2.97
C GLY A 38 -11.37 5.35 2.49
N PHE A 39 -12.12 5.46 1.39
CA PHE A 39 -12.85 4.34 0.80
C PHE A 39 -11.91 3.24 0.27
N PHE A 40 -10.79 3.62 -0.33
CA PHE A 40 -9.78 2.66 -0.76
C PHE A 40 -9.23 1.85 0.41
N LEU A 41 -8.86 2.51 1.50
CA LEU A 41 -8.32 1.85 2.69
C LEU A 41 -9.30 0.88 3.32
N VAL A 42 -10.55 1.32 3.50
CA VAL A 42 -11.60 0.44 4.06
C VAL A 42 -11.91 -0.70 3.10
N GLY A 43 -11.96 -0.43 1.79
CA GLY A 43 -12.17 -1.47 0.79
C GLY A 43 -11.05 -2.50 0.74
N MET A 44 -9.79 -2.06 0.85
CA MET A 44 -8.62 -2.93 0.94
C MET A 44 -8.63 -3.76 2.23
N GLN A 45 -8.87 -3.13 3.37
CA GLN A 45 -8.98 -3.83 4.65
C GLN A 45 -10.10 -4.88 4.63
N GLN A 46 -11.26 -4.55 4.06
CA GLN A 46 -12.38 -5.49 3.96
C GLN A 46 -12.05 -6.66 3.02
N ALA A 47 -11.38 -6.40 1.90
CA ALA A 47 -10.94 -7.47 1.00
C ALA A 47 -9.96 -8.42 1.68
N GLU A 48 -9.03 -7.89 2.46
CA GLU A 48 -8.06 -8.68 3.22
C GLU A 48 -8.75 -9.49 4.34
N ILE A 49 -9.68 -8.87 5.07
CA ILE A 49 -10.52 -9.58 6.07
C ILE A 49 -11.30 -10.71 5.39
N ASP A 50 -11.90 -10.45 4.23
CA ASP A 50 -12.63 -11.46 3.48
C ASP A 50 -11.70 -12.59 2.98
N SER A 51 -10.47 -12.28 2.58
CA SER A 51 -9.44 -13.27 2.23
C SER A 51 -9.08 -14.15 3.43
N VAL A 52 -8.76 -13.54 4.57
CA VAL A 52 -8.45 -14.30 5.80
C VAL A 52 -9.62 -15.16 6.25
N LYS A 53 -10.85 -14.65 6.14
CA LYS A 53 -12.05 -15.47 6.42
C LYS A 53 -12.21 -16.64 5.47
N ASN A 54 -11.82 -16.47 4.21
CA ASN A 54 -11.84 -17.55 3.21
C ASN A 54 -10.78 -18.62 3.49
N ASP A 55 -9.61 -18.22 4.01
CA ASP A 55 -8.48 -19.12 4.24
C ASP A 55 -8.54 -19.80 5.61
N TYR A 56 -9.00 -19.09 6.64
CA TYR A 56 -8.95 -19.53 8.04
C TYR A 56 -10.32 -19.61 8.72
N GLY A 57 -11.37 -19.12 8.09
CA GLY A 57 -12.72 -19.05 8.69
C GLY A 57 -13.02 -17.71 9.37
N SER A 58 -14.29 -17.49 9.69
CA SER A 58 -14.79 -16.23 10.26
C SER A 58 -14.77 -16.16 11.79
N TRP A 59 -14.34 -17.23 12.45
CA TRP A 59 -14.23 -17.31 13.91
C TRP A 59 -13.00 -16.53 14.43
N GLN A 60 -13.12 -15.96 15.63
CA GLN A 60 -12.00 -15.30 16.33
C GLN A 60 -11.37 -16.17 17.40
N VAL A 61 -12.17 -16.96 18.12
CA VAL A 61 -11.68 -17.84 19.20
C VAL A 61 -12.19 -19.26 18.96
N SER A 62 -11.33 -20.25 19.17
CA SER A 62 -11.69 -21.66 19.12
C SER A 62 -11.24 -22.40 20.36
N PHE A 63 -11.99 -23.41 20.76
CA PHE A 63 -11.73 -24.24 21.93
C PHE A 63 -11.67 -25.70 21.51
N SER A 64 -10.50 -26.32 21.67
CA SER A 64 -10.31 -27.73 21.37
C SER A 64 -10.75 -28.61 22.55
N LYS A 65 -11.52 -29.65 22.26
CA LYS A 65 -12.08 -30.58 23.27
C LYS A 65 -12.80 -29.85 24.42
N PRO A 66 -13.81 -29.04 24.13
CA PRO A 66 -14.52 -28.25 25.14
C PRO A 66 -15.34 -29.17 26.04
N SER A 67 -15.51 -28.81 27.31
CA SER A 67 -16.51 -29.41 28.18
C SER A 67 -17.91 -28.85 27.88
N ASP A 68 -18.95 -29.58 28.23
CA ASP A 68 -20.35 -29.15 28.03
C ASP A 68 -20.66 -27.85 28.78
N ASP A 69 -20.06 -27.64 29.96
CA ASP A 69 -20.13 -26.38 30.72
C ASP A 69 -19.51 -25.23 29.95
N LEU A 70 -18.33 -25.44 29.34
CA LEU A 70 -17.67 -24.43 28.52
C LEU A 70 -18.50 -24.11 27.26
N ILE A 71 -19.06 -25.13 26.60
CA ILE A 71 -19.95 -24.92 25.45
C ILE A 71 -21.10 -24.03 25.84
N SER A 72 -21.77 -24.35 26.96
CA SER A 72 -22.90 -23.57 27.45
C SER A 72 -22.52 -22.11 27.76
N LYS A 73 -21.38 -21.90 28.42
CA LYS A 73 -20.86 -20.55 28.72
C LYS A 73 -20.52 -19.73 27.45
N VAL A 74 -19.98 -20.36 26.43
CA VAL A 74 -19.65 -19.66 25.16
C VAL A 74 -20.93 -19.37 24.37
N VAL A 75 -21.85 -20.34 24.27
CA VAL A 75 -23.12 -20.19 23.52
C VAL A 75 -24.01 -19.11 24.13
N SER A 76 -24.06 -19.03 25.47
CA SER A 76 -24.88 -18.04 26.19
C SER A 76 -24.19 -16.67 26.34
N ASN A 77 -22.93 -16.51 25.93
CA ASN A 77 -22.21 -15.25 26.10
C ASN A 77 -22.76 -14.18 25.15
N PRO A 78 -23.25 -13.02 25.66
CA PRO A 78 -23.83 -11.97 24.83
C PRO A 78 -22.83 -11.31 23.85
N LYS A 79 -21.53 -11.55 24.02
CA LYS A 79 -20.45 -11.06 23.13
C LYS A 79 -20.22 -11.98 21.94
N VAL A 80 -20.77 -13.20 21.96
CA VAL A 80 -20.67 -14.17 20.88
C VAL A 80 -21.86 -13.99 19.94
N SER A 81 -21.62 -13.76 18.66
CA SER A 81 -22.67 -13.67 17.65
C SER A 81 -23.07 -15.02 17.11
N LYS A 82 -22.10 -15.89 16.90
CA LYS A 82 -22.28 -17.25 16.41
C LYS A 82 -21.27 -18.18 17.06
N SER A 83 -21.71 -19.41 17.33
CA SER A 83 -20.81 -20.48 17.77
C SER A 83 -21.28 -21.82 17.25
N GLY A 84 -20.36 -22.72 16.96
CA GLY A 84 -20.68 -24.04 16.43
C GLY A 84 -19.55 -25.03 16.64
N LEU A 85 -19.94 -26.31 16.76
CA LEU A 85 -19.02 -27.42 16.92
C LEU A 85 -18.68 -28.04 15.57
N TYR A 86 -17.41 -28.41 15.39
CA TYR A 86 -17.00 -29.30 14.32
C TYR A 86 -16.03 -30.34 14.84
N GLN A 87 -15.96 -31.47 14.16
CA GLN A 87 -15.03 -32.55 14.41
C GLN A 87 -14.36 -32.93 13.11
N GLN A 88 -13.05 -33.04 13.14
CA GLN A 88 -12.25 -33.64 12.07
C GLN A 88 -11.98 -35.09 12.44
N SER A 89 -12.32 -36.00 11.55
CA SER A 89 -12.05 -37.43 11.68
C SER A 89 -10.66 -37.77 11.08
N GLU A 90 -10.21 -39.00 11.29
CA GLU A 90 -8.95 -39.50 10.70
C GLU A 90 -9.02 -39.46 9.16
N GLU A 91 -7.90 -39.16 8.55
CA GLU A 91 -7.79 -39.10 7.09
C GLU A 91 -8.12 -40.45 6.45
N MET A 92 -8.97 -40.44 5.44
CA MET A 92 -9.27 -41.60 4.61
C MET A 92 -8.28 -41.65 3.44
N ASN A 93 -7.65 -42.78 3.23
CA ASN A 93 -6.80 -42.98 2.08
C ASN A 93 -7.68 -43.54 0.90
N LEU A 94 -7.71 -42.80 -0.21
CA LEU A 94 -8.48 -43.17 -1.40
C LEU A 94 -7.63 -43.86 -2.48
N GLY A 95 -6.36 -44.10 -2.21
CA GLY A 95 -5.41 -44.65 -3.18
C GLY A 95 -4.62 -43.56 -3.92
N GLU A 96 -3.55 -43.96 -4.64
CA GLU A 96 -2.71 -43.07 -5.46
C GLU A 96 -2.18 -41.81 -4.70
N GLY A 97 -1.99 -41.93 -3.39
CA GLY A 97 -1.55 -40.80 -2.54
C GLY A 97 -2.63 -39.75 -2.26
N LEU A 98 -3.87 -39.96 -2.72
CA LEU A 98 -4.97 -39.06 -2.43
C LEU A 98 -5.56 -39.40 -1.06
N LYS A 99 -5.61 -38.42 -0.20
CA LYS A 99 -6.25 -38.48 1.11
C LYS A 99 -7.49 -37.61 1.16
N LEU A 100 -8.41 -37.96 2.04
CA LEU A 100 -9.62 -37.20 2.28
C LEU A 100 -9.75 -36.94 3.79
N SER A 101 -9.87 -35.69 4.17
CA SER A 101 -10.09 -35.24 5.56
C SER A 101 -11.58 -35.05 5.80
N PRO A 102 -12.27 -35.99 6.48
CA PRO A 102 -13.68 -35.82 6.80
C PRO A 102 -13.88 -34.82 7.91
N ILE A 103 -14.73 -33.84 7.67
CA ILE A 103 -15.15 -32.83 8.65
C ILE A 103 -16.66 -32.94 8.83
N VAL A 104 -17.08 -33.14 10.07
CA VAL A 104 -18.47 -33.12 10.46
C VAL A 104 -18.71 -31.85 11.25
N ALA A 105 -19.66 -31.02 10.82
CA ALA A 105 -19.90 -29.72 11.44
C ALA A 105 -21.39 -29.48 11.73
N SER A 106 -21.67 -28.72 12.78
CA SER A 106 -23.01 -28.19 13.05
C SER A 106 -23.36 -27.04 12.10
N ASP A 107 -24.63 -26.67 11.98
CA ASP A 107 -25.10 -25.60 11.09
C ASP A 107 -24.29 -24.32 11.21
N LYS A 108 -24.14 -23.85 12.45
CA LYS A 108 -23.42 -22.60 12.72
C LYS A 108 -21.91 -22.74 12.48
N ALA A 109 -21.34 -23.94 12.68
CA ALA A 109 -19.94 -24.17 12.40
C ALA A 109 -19.65 -24.16 10.89
N LEU A 110 -20.56 -24.65 10.05
CA LEU A 110 -20.45 -24.57 8.59
C LEU A 110 -20.28 -23.12 8.09
N GLU A 111 -20.95 -22.16 8.74
CA GLU A 111 -20.84 -20.73 8.41
C GLU A 111 -19.52 -20.11 8.90
N LEU A 112 -18.89 -20.70 9.93
CA LEU A 112 -17.65 -20.19 10.54
C LEU A 112 -16.39 -20.78 9.94
N LEU A 113 -16.48 -21.95 9.32
CA LEU A 113 -15.38 -22.65 8.66
C LEU A 113 -15.04 -22.01 7.30
N PRO A 114 -13.79 -22.17 6.81
CA PRO A 114 -13.33 -21.54 5.57
C PRO A 114 -13.80 -22.28 4.29
N PHE A 115 -15.00 -22.79 4.29
CA PHE A 115 -15.55 -23.53 3.16
C PHE A 115 -16.61 -22.74 2.41
N LYS A 116 -16.52 -22.73 1.09
CA LYS A 116 -17.51 -22.10 0.20
C LYS A 116 -18.04 -23.11 -0.79
N ILE A 117 -19.35 -23.11 -0.95
CA ILE A 117 -19.99 -23.86 -2.01
C ILE A 117 -19.80 -23.14 -3.35
N LYS A 118 -19.25 -23.85 -4.33
CA LYS A 118 -19.14 -23.40 -5.71
C LYS A 118 -20.37 -23.78 -6.53
N GLU A 119 -20.87 -25.00 -6.32
CA GLU A 119 -22.06 -25.54 -6.97
C GLU A 119 -22.85 -26.38 -5.97
N GLY A 120 -24.18 -26.36 -6.03
CA GLY A 120 -25.03 -27.08 -5.09
C GLY A 120 -25.27 -26.37 -3.76
N ARG A 121 -25.28 -27.13 -2.67
CA ARG A 121 -25.57 -26.62 -1.31
C ARG A 121 -24.70 -27.28 -0.25
N PHE A 122 -24.69 -26.75 0.97
CA PHE A 122 -24.12 -27.43 2.13
C PHE A 122 -24.91 -28.69 2.48
N PRO A 123 -24.25 -29.74 3.02
CA PRO A 123 -24.89 -30.96 3.52
C PRO A 123 -25.90 -30.62 4.64
N GLN A 124 -27.02 -31.37 4.70
CA GLN A 124 -28.03 -31.23 5.73
C GLN A 124 -28.04 -32.38 6.75
N ASN A 125 -27.38 -33.49 6.41
CA ASN A 125 -27.24 -34.67 7.28
C ASN A 125 -25.89 -35.38 7.08
N LYS A 126 -25.67 -36.47 7.82
CA LYS A 126 -24.39 -37.22 7.81
C LYS A 126 -24.13 -38.00 6.52
N ASP A 127 -25.16 -38.31 5.76
CA ASP A 127 -25.06 -39.12 4.53
C ASP A 127 -24.94 -38.23 3.29
N GLU A 128 -25.07 -36.91 3.45
CA GLU A 128 -24.80 -35.92 2.44
C GLU A 128 -23.39 -35.36 2.59
N VAL A 129 -22.70 -35.18 1.47
CA VAL A 129 -21.35 -34.64 1.46
C VAL A 129 -21.15 -33.53 0.43
N ALA A 130 -20.28 -32.62 0.77
CA ALA A 130 -19.69 -31.66 -0.15
C ALA A 130 -18.17 -31.91 -0.26
N LEU A 131 -17.65 -31.92 -1.48
CA LEU A 131 -16.25 -32.23 -1.79
C LEU A 131 -15.63 -31.11 -2.64
N GLU A 132 -14.34 -30.92 -2.53
CA GLU A 132 -13.60 -30.00 -3.39
C GLU A 132 -13.60 -30.52 -4.85
N LYS A 133 -13.69 -29.59 -5.81
CA LYS A 133 -13.79 -29.94 -7.24
C LYS A 133 -12.59 -30.75 -7.71
N TRP A 134 -11.39 -30.41 -7.28
CA TRP A 134 -10.16 -31.13 -7.65
C TRP A 134 -10.16 -32.59 -7.16
N VAL A 135 -10.78 -32.87 -6.01
CA VAL A 135 -10.94 -34.22 -5.46
C VAL A 135 -11.89 -35.03 -6.36
N LEU A 136 -13.03 -34.44 -6.71
CA LEU A 136 -14.00 -35.09 -7.58
C LEU A 136 -13.38 -35.44 -8.94
N SER A 137 -12.57 -34.58 -9.51
CA SER A 137 -11.92 -34.83 -10.81
C SER A 137 -10.94 -35.99 -10.77
N ARG A 138 -10.50 -36.43 -9.60
CA ARG A 138 -9.60 -37.58 -9.39
C ARG A 138 -10.32 -38.87 -9.04
N ILE A 139 -11.50 -38.77 -8.39
CA ILE A 139 -12.31 -39.95 -8.02
C ILE A 139 -13.21 -40.38 -9.21
N ASP A 140 -14.07 -39.48 -9.67
CA ASP A 140 -14.96 -39.69 -10.79
C ASP A 140 -15.26 -38.33 -11.46
N LYS A 141 -14.79 -38.17 -12.72
CA LYS A 141 -14.97 -36.94 -13.49
C LYS A 141 -16.42 -36.68 -13.92
N ASN A 142 -17.27 -37.71 -13.93
CA ASN A 142 -18.62 -37.64 -14.48
C ASN A 142 -19.71 -37.52 -13.42
N ILE A 143 -19.37 -37.62 -12.13
CA ILE A 143 -20.34 -37.56 -11.05
C ILE A 143 -21.02 -36.18 -10.95
N LYS A 144 -22.33 -36.19 -10.82
CA LYS A 144 -23.17 -35.01 -10.72
C LYS A 144 -23.71 -34.83 -9.31
N ILE A 145 -24.07 -33.59 -8.99
CA ILE A 145 -24.76 -33.27 -7.74
C ILE A 145 -26.09 -34.03 -7.69
N GLY A 146 -26.34 -34.70 -6.56
CA GLY A 146 -27.50 -35.58 -6.33
C GLY A 146 -27.18 -37.05 -6.48
N GLU A 147 -26.05 -37.44 -7.09
CA GLU A 147 -25.66 -38.82 -7.26
C GLU A 147 -24.94 -39.37 -6.01
N LYS A 148 -24.95 -40.71 -5.92
CA LYS A 148 -24.27 -41.43 -4.85
C LYS A 148 -22.79 -41.63 -5.19
N ILE A 149 -21.92 -41.32 -4.22
CA ILE A 149 -20.49 -41.52 -4.29
C ILE A 149 -20.03 -42.52 -3.21
N LYS A 150 -19.25 -43.50 -3.57
CA LYS A 150 -18.65 -44.45 -2.65
C LYS A 150 -17.25 -43.96 -2.24
N LEU A 151 -17.11 -43.57 -0.95
CA LEU A 151 -15.84 -43.12 -0.36
C LEU A 151 -15.42 -44.12 0.69
N ALA A 152 -14.28 -44.74 0.48
CA ALA A 152 -13.84 -45.92 1.22
C ALA A 152 -14.93 -47.00 1.22
N ASN A 153 -15.48 -47.38 2.36
CA ASN A 153 -16.50 -48.45 2.46
C ASN A 153 -17.92 -47.97 2.70
N ARG A 154 -18.20 -46.65 2.47
CA ARG A 154 -19.50 -46.05 2.73
C ARG A 154 -20.01 -45.24 1.55
N GLU A 155 -21.32 -45.30 1.29
CA GLU A 155 -21.99 -44.48 0.30
C GLU A 155 -22.47 -43.18 0.90
N TYR A 156 -22.29 -42.09 0.13
CA TYR A 156 -22.74 -40.75 0.45
C TYR A 156 -23.46 -40.15 -0.76
N THR A 157 -24.33 -39.16 -0.53
CA THR A 157 -24.93 -38.37 -1.61
C THR A 157 -24.13 -37.10 -1.78
N LEU A 158 -23.61 -36.84 -2.98
CA LEU A 158 -22.91 -35.60 -3.31
C LEU A 158 -23.94 -34.46 -3.46
N VAL A 159 -23.97 -33.49 -2.56
CA VAL A 159 -24.93 -32.38 -2.59
C VAL A 159 -24.30 -31.03 -2.88
N GLY A 160 -22.98 -30.95 -2.83
CA GLY A 160 -22.26 -29.70 -3.09
C GLY A 160 -20.83 -29.92 -3.56
N ILE A 161 -20.36 -28.97 -4.33
CA ILE A 161 -18.97 -28.88 -4.76
C ILE A 161 -18.36 -27.65 -4.06
N LEU A 162 -17.33 -27.89 -3.25
CA LEU A 162 -16.59 -26.85 -2.57
C LEU A 162 -15.63 -26.15 -3.55
N GLN A 163 -15.30 -24.90 -3.25
CA GLN A 163 -14.22 -24.19 -3.92
C GLN A 163 -12.89 -24.85 -3.57
N ASP A 164 -12.04 -25.06 -4.58
CA ASP A 164 -10.73 -25.66 -4.39
C ASP A 164 -9.85 -24.77 -3.50
N ASN A 165 -9.09 -25.40 -2.59
CA ASN A 165 -8.09 -24.74 -1.77
C ASN A 165 -6.68 -25.21 -2.21
N VAL A 166 -5.79 -24.25 -2.43
CA VAL A 166 -4.41 -24.53 -2.88
C VAL A 166 -3.65 -25.38 -1.86
N VAL A 167 -3.90 -25.16 -0.55
CA VAL A 167 -3.23 -25.91 0.50
C VAL A 167 -3.63 -27.39 0.49
N THR A 168 -4.94 -27.68 0.36
CA THR A 168 -5.45 -29.05 0.29
C THR A 168 -4.98 -29.80 -0.97
N GLN A 169 -4.91 -29.07 -2.09
CA GLN A 169 -4.35 -29.60 -3.34
C GLN A 169 -2.87 -29.97 -3.21
N THR A 170 -2.08 -29.04 -2.61
CA THR A 170 -0.64 -29.24 -2.42
C THR A 170 -0.35 -30.41 -1.48
N GLN A 171 -1.18 -30.57 -0.44
CA GLN A 171 -1.06 -31.67 0.53
C GLN A 171 -1.70 -32.97 0.05
N LYS A 172 -2.36 -33.00 -1.11
CA LYS A 172 -3.17 -34.12 -1.62
C LYS A 172 -4.18 -34.64 -0.61
N SER A 173 -4.58 -33.81 0.34
CA SER A 173 -5.57 -34.12 1.37
C SER A 173 -6.79 -33.22 1.19
N GLY A 174 -7.75 -33.72 0.41
CA GLY A 174 -8.98 -33.01 0.12
C GLY A 174 -9.94 -32.98 1.29
N THR A 175 -10.83 -32.02 1.31
CA THR A 175 -11.85 -31.88 2.36
C THR A 175 -13.15 -32.59 1.95
N MET A 176 -13.68 -33.38 2.86
CA MET A 176 -15.03 -33.94 2.82
C MET A 176 -15.85 -33.30 3.94
N LEU A 177 -16.85 -32.54 3.57
CA LEU A 177 -17.72 -31.85 4.52
C LEU A 177 -19.07 -32.55 4.64
N SER A 178 -19.48 -32.84 5.87
CA SER A 178 -20.80 -33.36 6.20
C SER A 178 -21.39 -32.64 7.42
N LYS A 179 -22.68 -32.82 7.70
CA LYS A 179 -23.37 -32.14 8.78
C LYS A 179 -23.86 -33.12 9.83
N SER A 180 -23.70 -32.75 11.11
CA SER A 180 -24.36 -33.41 12.24
C SER A 180 -24.58 -32.42 13.39
N ASN A 181 -25.72 -32.53 14.05
CA ASN A 181 -25.98 -31.78 15.27
C ASN A 181 -25.56 -32.55 16.55
N ASN A 182 -25.26 -33.84 16.40
CA ASN A 182 -24.72 -34.66 17.50
C ASN A 182 -23.24 -34.91 17.28
N ILE A 183 -22.40 -34.03 17.83
CA ILE A 183 -20.93 -34.06 17.73
C ILE A 183 -20.37 -34.32 19.13
N ASP A 184 -19.46 -35.30 19.21
CA ASP A 184 -18.78 -35.66 20.46
C ASP A 184 -17.88 -34.53 20.93
N SER A 185 -18.24 -33.85 22.03
CA SER A 185 -17.49 -32.73 22.61
C SER A 185 -16.03 -33.09 22.94
N THR A 186 -15.72 -34.36 23.26
CA THR A 186 -14.38 -34.82 23.63
C THR A 186 -13.41 -34.83 22.45
N LYS A 187 -13.92 -34.83 21.21
CA LYS A 187 -13.15 -34.83 19.95
C LYS A 187 -13.38 -33.56 19.12
N ALA A 188 -14.31 -32.74 19.55
CA ALA A 188 -14.76 -31.56 18.83
C ALA A 188 -13.87 -30.33 19.07
N VAL A 189 -14.04 -29.35 18.19
CA VAL A 189 -13.58 -27.97 18.34
C VAL A 189 -14.80 -27.06 18.31
N LEU A 190 -14.94 -26.21 19.31
CA LEU A 190 -15.96 -25.17 19.38
C LEU A 190 -15.39 -23.89 18.76
N LEU A 191 -16.02 -23.37 17.73
CA LEU A 191 -15.71 -22.09 17.10
C LEU A 191 -16.62 -21.00 17.67
N ALA A 192 -16.10 -19.80 17.87
CA ALA A 192 -16.86 -18.64 18.31
C ALA A 192 -16.53 -17.40 17.46
N GLU A 193 -17.57 -16.78 16.92
CA GLU A 193 -17.50 -15.47 16.26
C GLU A 193 -17.98 -14.40 17.25
N ILE A 194 -17.19 -13.35 17.42
CA ILE A 194 -17.49 -12.25 18.34
C ILE A 194 -18.35 -11.20 17.63
N SER A 195 -19.32 -10.68 18.34
CA SER A 195 -20.21 -9.63 17.83
C SER A 195 -19.45 -8.35 17.51
N THR A 196 -19.72 -7.76 16.34
CA THR A 196 -19.14 -6.49 15.89
C THR A 196 -19.54 -5.28 16.77
N LYS A 197 -20.56 -5.45 17.63
CA LYS A 197 -21.03 -4.41 18.57
C LYS A 197 -20.22 -4.35 19.86
N THR A 198 -19.26 -5.26 20.05
CA THR A 198 -18.45 -5.36 21.27
C THR A 198 -17.01 -4.94 21.04
N ASN A 199 -16.30 -4.60 22.12
CA ASN A 199 -14.87 -4.38 22.04
C ASN A 199 -14.15 -5.72 21.83
N LEU A 200 -13.67 -5.96 20.62
CA LEU A 200 -13.07 -7.22 20.19
C LEU A 200 -11.93 -7.67 21.11
N LYS A 201 -10.98 -6.78 21.43
CA LYS A 201 -9.83 -7.09 22.28
C LYS A 201 -10.26 -7.57 23.69
N LYS A 202 -11.24 -6.90 24.30
CA LYS A 202 -11.77 -7.29 25.61
C LYS A 202 -12.54 -8.62 25.53
N ALA A 203 -13.33 -8.82 24.47
CA ALA A 203 -14.09 -10.04 24.28
C ALA A 203 -13.19 -11.25 24.03
N VAL A 204 -12.15 -11.13 23.21
CA VAL A 204 -11.14 -12.20 22.98
C VAL A 204 -10.47 -12.58 24.29
N LYS A 205 -10.02 -11.61 25.10
CA LYS A 205 -9.38 -11.87 26.40
C LYS A 205 -10.32 -12.58 27.37
N GLU A 206 -11.58 -12.12 27.45
CA GLU A 206 -12.58 -12.71 28.33
C GLU A 206 -12.93 -14.14 27.92
N LEU A 207 -13.18 -14.37 26.63
CA LEU A 207 -13.44 -15.73 26.14
C LEU A 207 -12.23 -16.64 26.34
N GLY A 208 -11.02 -16.13 26.10
CA GLY A 208 -9.79 -16.89 26.34
C GLY A 208 -9.58 -17.29 27.79
N SER A 209 -10.08 -16.50 28.75
CA SER A 209 -9.98 -16.79 30.18
C SER A 209 -11.08 -17.74 30.73
N LEU A 210 -12.00 -18.19 29.88
CA LEU A 210 -13.02 -19.15 30.31
C LEU A 210 -12.46 -20.55 30.62
N THR A 211 -11.24 -20.84 30.15
CA THR A 211 -10.57 -22.11 30.42
C THR A 211 -9.06 -21.98 30.34
N ASP A 212 -8.36 -22.62 31.30
CA ASP A 212 -6.92 -22.76 31.33
C ASP A 212 -6.46 -24.17 30.89
N LYS A 213 -7.37 -24.96 30.33
CA LYS A 213 -7.13 -26.33 29.92
C LYS A 213 -6.03 -26.38 28.87
N LYS A 214 -5.09 -27.31 29.06
CA LYS A 214 -4.07 -27.66 28.07
C LYS A 214 -4.36 -29.02 27.49
N ILE A 215 -4.04 -29.18 26.20
CA ILE A 215 -4.20 -30.45 25.47
C ILE A 215 -2.85 -30.93 24.95
N LEU A 216 -2.67 -32.24 24.85
CA LEU A 216 -1.51 -32.85 24.20
C LEU A 216 -1.69 -32.77 22.68
N LYS A 217 -0.74 -32.13 22.01
CA LYS A 217 -0.66 -32.06 20.53
C LYS A 217 0.71 -32.60 20.09
N THR A 218 0.71 -33.38 19.04
CA THR A 218 1.95 -33.84 18.43
C THR A 218 2.51 -32.72 17.55
N ASN A 219 3.76 -32.32 17.82
CA ASN A 219 4.43 -31.31 16.99
C ASN A 219 4.95 -31.92 15.66
N SER A 220 5.52 -31.12 14.79
CA SER A 220 6.11 -31.54 13.51
C SER A 220 7.28 -32.52 13.65
N LYS A 221 7.82 -32.69 14.88
CA LYS A 221 8.91 -33.66 15.22
C LYS A 221 8.37 -34.96 15.81
N GLY A 222 7.06 -35.15 15.89
CA GLY A 222 6.43 -36.32 16.49
C GLY A 222 6.39 -36.30 18.04
N GLU A 223 6.81 -35.22 18.69
CA GLU A 223 6.82 -35.09 20.15
C GLU A 223 5.45 -34.59 20.66
N LYS A 224 4.96 -35.16 21.75
CA LYS A 224 3.72 -34.72 22.41
C LYS A 224 4.00 -33.50 23.28
N VAL A 225 3.49 -32.34 22.91
CA VAL A 225 3.64 -31.08 23.62
C VAL A 225 2.30 -30.61 24.18
N LEU A 226 2.30 -30.10 25.41
CA LEU A 226 1.13 -29.49 26.03
C LEU A 226 0.91 -28.08 25.44
N VAL A 227 -0.20 -27.86 24.72
CA VAL A 227 -0.60 -26.57 24.18
C VAL A 227 -1.92 -26.11 24.79
N PRO A 228 -2.18 -24.79 24.89
CA PRO A 228 -3.49 -24.29 25.35
C PRO A 228 -4.62 -24.86 24.48
N SER A 229 -5.75 -25.17 25.10
CA SER A 229 -6.94 -25.63 24.38
C SER A 229 -7.63 -24.49 23.61
N VAL A 230 -7.34 -23.23 23.98
CA VAL A 230 -7.84 -22.01 23.32
C VAL A 230 -6.86 -21.58 22.24
N ILE A 231 -7.38 -21.39 21.04
CA ILE A 231 -6.63 -20.89 19.90
C ILE A 231 -7.34 -19.64 19.37
N ASN A 232 -6.59 -18.59 19.16
CA ASN A 232 -7.07 -17.34 18.58
C ASN A 232 -6.72 -17.30 17.09
N ASN A 233 -7.67 -16.86 16.26
CA ASN A 233 -7.41 -16.48 14.88
C ASN A 233 -6.72 -15.09 14.87
N SER A 234 -5.43 -15.09 15.20
CA SER A 234 -4.67 -13.86 15.44
C SER A 234 -4.64 -12.95 14.23
N ILE A 235 -4.55 -13.51 13.03
CA ILE A 235 -4.54 -12.74 11.77
C ILE A 235 -5.87 -11.98 11.61
N LEU A 236 -7.01 -12.65 11.79
CA LEU A 236 -8.33 -12.03 11.68
C LEU A 236 -8.55 -10.99 12.78
N ILE A 237 -8.15 -11.31 14.01
CA ILE A 237 -8.27 -10.40 15.16
C ILE A 237 -7.44 -9.13 14.94
N ASP A 238 -6.20 -9.27 14.47
CA ASP A 238 -5.32 -8.13 14.18
C ASP A 238 -5.89 -7.23 13.09
N MET A 239 -6.41 -7.82 12.01
CA MET A 239 -7.04 -7.07 10.91
C MET A 239 -8.33 -6.37 11.32
N GLN A 240 -9.07 -6.92 12.28
CA GLN A 240 -10.27 -6.32 12.85
C GLN A 240 -9.96 -5.32 13.98
N GLY A 241 -8.67 -5.04 14.26
CA GLY A 241 -8.23 -4.06 15.26
C GLY A 241 -8.25 -4.57 16.71
N GLY A 242 -8.36 -5.88 16.92
CA GLY A 242 -8.34 -6.51 18.26
C GLY A 242 -6.97 -6.93 18.74
N GLY A 243 -5.92 -6.78 17.94
CA GLY A 243 -4.55 -7.20 18.24
C GLY A 243 -3.78 -6.27 19.19
N ASP A 244 -2.53 -6.64 19.52
CA ASP A 244 -1.67 -5.92 20.46
C ASP A 244 -0.95 -4.69 19.87
N GLY A 245 -1.36 -4.24 18.67
CA GLY A 245 -0.83 -3.03 18.02
C GLY A 245 0.57 -3.18 17.42
N LYS A 246 1.12 -4.37 17.35
CA LYS A 246 2.39 -4.68 16.68
C LYS A 246 2.23 -5.07 15.21
N SER A 247 1.01 -5.03 14.70
CA SER A 247 0.72 -5.39 13.31
C SER A 247 1.25 -4.35 12.33
N GLY A 248 1.73 -4.80 11.17
CA GLY A 248 2.19 -3.92 10.08
C GLY A 248 1.11 -2.94 9.59
N TRP A 249 -0.17 -3.23 9.86
CA TRP A 249 -1.30 -2.34 9.59
C TRP A 249 -1.25 -1.02 10.35
N LEU A 250 -0.79 -1.00 11.61
CA LEU A 250 -0.65 0.26 12.36
C LEU A 250 0.37 1.19 11.69
N GLN A 251 1.49 0.64 11.21
CA GLN A 251 2.50 1.41 10.48
C GLN A 251 1.97 1.92 9.14
N PHE A 252 1.20 1.10 8.44
CA PHE A 252 0.52 1.48 7.20
C PHE A 252 -0.48 2.62 7.42
N TYR A 253 -1.36 2.52 8.44
CA TYR A 253 -2.29 3.60 8.80
C TYR A 253 -1.57 4.88 9.23
N ALA A 254 -0.45 4.78 9.93
CA ALA A 254 0.37 5.94 10.29
C ALA A 254 0.92 6.65 9.05
N ALA A 255 1.45 5.91 8.06
CA ALA A 255 1.94 6.46 6.80
C ALA A 255 0.81 7.16 6.00
N VAL A 256 -0.36 6.52 5.90
CA VAL A 256 -1.53 7.12 5.25
C VAL A 256 -2.04 8.33 6.03
N GLY A 257 -2.01 8.29 7.36
CA GLY A 257 -2.35 9.43 8.22
C GLY A 257 -1.48 10.66 7.95
N ILE A 258 -0.18 10.47 7.71
CA ILE A 258 0.74 11.53 7.29
C ILE A 258 0.30 12.13 5.94
N ILE A 259 -0.04 11.29 4.96
CA ILE A 259 -0.52 11.74 3.65
C ILE A 259 -1.81 12.56 3.77
N ILE A 260 -2.80 12.05 4.50
CA ILE A 260 -4.06 12.77 4.76
C ILE A 260 -3.77 14.09 5.48
N GLY A 261 -2.87 14.09 6.46
CA GLY A 261 -2.45 15.30 7.15
C GLY A 261 -1.87 16.36 6.22
N ILE A 262 -0.99 15.95 5.29
CA ILE A 262 -0.43 16.85 4.28
C ILE A 262 -1.52 17.39 3.34
N VAL A 263 -2.45 16.55 2.92
CA VAL A 263 -3.60 16.97 2.08
C VAL A 263 -4.47 17.97 2.82
N VAL A 264 -4.76 17.77 4.10
CA VAL A 264 -5.53 18.69 4.96
C VAL A 264 -4.81 20.03 5.08
N ILE A 265 -3.51 20.05 5.32
CA ILE A 265 -2.71 21.28 5.40
C ILE A 265 -2.73 22.01 4.07
N ALA A 266 -2.52 21.32 2.97
CA ALA A 266 -2.55 21.90 1.63
C ALA A 266 -3.92 22.50 1.29
N THR A 267 -5.00 21.75 1.56
CA THR A 267 -6.38 22.22 1.40
C THR A 267 -6.66 23.47 2.23
N SER A 268 -6.26 23.41 3.50
CA SER A 268 -6.42 24.54 4.41
C SER A 268 -5.69 25.78 3.91
N ALA A 269 -4.51 25.65 3.34
CA ALA A 269 -3.76 26.76 2.76
C ALA A 269 -4.43 27.31 1.50
N VAL A 270 -4.98 26.46 0.62
CA VAL A 270 -5.74 26.91 -0.57
C VAL A 270 -6.94 27.73 -0.15
N ILE A 271 -7.71 27.23 0.82
CA ILE A 271 -8.92 27.87 1.34
C ILE A 271 -8.55 29.16 2.07
N TYR A 272 -7.52 29.14 2.91
CA TYR A 272 -6.99 30.34 3.59
C TYR A 272 -6.62 31.43 2.59
N ASN A 273 -5.86 31.11 1.55
CA ASN A 273 -5.49 32.07 0.51
C ASN A 273 -6.71 32.68 -0.15
N SER A 274 -7.71 31.86 -0.49
CA SER A 274 -8.95 32.33 -1.12
C SER A 274 -9.72 33.29 -0.22
N PHE A 275 -9.88 32.98 1.06
CA PHE A 275 -10.53 33.88 2.02
C PHE A 275 -9.72 35.14 2.32
N GLN A 276 -8.39 35.02 2.45
CA GLN A 276 -7.53 36.18 2.66
C GLN A 276 -7.65 37.18 1.52
N ILE A 277 -7.67 36.71 0.30
CA ILE A 277 -7.87 37.53 -0.89
C ILE A 277 -9.27 38.16 -0.86
N SER A 278 -10.32 37.35 -0.53
CA SER A 278 -11.70 37.87 -0.41
C SER A 278 -11.80 39.05 0.55
N VAL A 279 -11.14 38.91 1.69
CA VAL A 279 -11.14 39.95 2.71
C VAL A 279 -10.37 41.20 2.25
N VAL A 280 -9.19 41.01 1.62
CA VAL A 280 -8.37 42.14 1.13
C VAL A 280 -9.09 42.97 0.07
N GLU A 281 -9.79 42.34 -0.87
CA GLU A 281 -10.59 43.02 -1.90
C GLU A 281 -11.74 43.83 -1.30
N ARG A 282 -12.29 43.39 -0.18
CA ARG A 282 -13.45 43.99 0.48
C ARG A 282 -13.09 44.93 1.63
N ILE A 283 -11.81 45.29 1.83
CA ILE A 283 -11.36 46.13 2.94
C ILE A 283 -12.15 47.44 2.98
N LYS A 284 -12.34 48.16 1.83
CA LYS A 284 -13.14 49.40 1.73
C LYS A 284 -14.59 49.15 2.16
N GLN A 285 -15.21 48.08 1.65
CA GLN A 285 -16.59 47.72 1.99
C GLN A 285 -16.74 47.40 3.48
N PHE A 286 -15.84 46.64 4.06
CA PHE A 286 -15.86 46.33 5.49
C PHE A 286 -15.63 47.59 6.35
N GLY A 287 -14.75 48.50 5.90
CA GLY A 287 -14.55 49.81 6.55
C GLY A 287 -15.81 50.67 6.53
N LEU A 288 -16.47 50.78 5.39
CA LEU A 288 -17.74 51.52 5.26
C LEU A 288 -18.84 50.90 6.15
N LEU A 289 -19.00 49.55 6.12
CA LEU A 289 -19.97 48.85 6.96
C LEU A 289 -19.70 49.09 8.47
N ARG A 290 -18.43 49.18 8.87
CA ARG A 290 -18.05 49.50 10.25
C ARG A 290 -18.30 51.01 10.58
N ALA A 291 -18.11 51.88 9.61
CA ALA A 291 -18.41 53.31 9.77
C ALA A 291 -19.92 53.59 9.99
N ILE A 292 -20.78 52.76 9.38
CA ILE A 292 -22.24 52.80 9.51
C ILE A 292 -22.72 52.05 10.78
N GLY A 293 -21.81 51.54 11.62
CA GLY A 293 -22.14 50.95 12.93
C GLY A 293 -22.06 49.43 13.03
N MET A 294 -21.61 48.68 12.00
CA MET A 294 -21.44 47.24 12.11
C MET A 294 -20.33 46.89 13.10
N THR A 295 -20.58 45.91 13.96
CA THR A 295 -19.60 45.43 14.94
C THR A 295 -18.57 44.50 14.27
N ALA A 296 -17.38 44.38 14.88
CA ALA A 296 -16.33 43.45 14.48
C ALA A 296 -16.82 42.00 14.45
N LYS A 297 -17.72 41.61 15.37
CA LYS A 297 -18.34 40.27 15.41
C LYS A 297 -19.23 40.01 14.18
N GLN A 298 -19.98 41.03 13.73
CA GLN A 298 -20.85 40.91 12.53
C GLN A 298 -20.02 40.78 11.24
N ILE A 299 -18.91 41.52 11.11
CA ILE A 299 -17.99 41.36 9.97
C ILE A 299 -17.38 39.94 9.94
N ARG A 300 -16.93 39.43 11.10
CA ARG A 300 -16.43 38.03 11.19
C ARG A 300 -17.50 37.03 10.77
N LYS A 301 -18.76 37.21 11.21
CA LYS A 301 -19.88 36.32 10.83
C LYS A 301 -20.13 36.34 9.32
N ILE A 302 -19.91 37.44 8.60
CA ILE A 302 -20.02 37.51 7.13
C ILE A 302 -19.02 36.55 6.47
N VAL A 303 -17.74 36.59 6.89
CA VAL A 303 -16.68 35.74 6.33
C VAL A 303 -16.91 34.27 6.69
N ILE A 304 -17.25 33.96 7.94
CA ILE A 304 -17.55 32.58 8.37
C ILE A 304 -18.78 32.02 7.61
N ARG A 305 -19.80 32.86 7.34
CA ARG A 305 -20.95 32.42 6.56
C ARG A 305 -20.59 32.12 5.10
N GLU A 306 -19.65 32.89 4.53
CA GLU A 306 -19.10 32.57 3.21
C GLU A 306 -18.47 31.17 3.23
N ALA A 307 -17.69 30.86 4.26
CA ALA A 307 -17.13 29.53 4.48
C ALA A 307 -18.21 28.45 4.62
N THR A 308 -19.26 28.70 5.37
CA THR A 308 -20.40 27.76 5.51
C THR A 308 -21.10 27.49 4.18
N ILE A 309 -21.36 28.52 3.37
CA ILE A 309 -22.00 28.31 2.05
C ILE A 309 -21.12 27.48 1.13
N LEU A 310 -19.82 27.75 1.10
CA LEU A 310 -18.86 26.99 0.29
C LEU A 310 -18.70 25.55 0.80
N SER A 311 -18.76 25.32 2.13
CA SER A 311 -18.68 23.98 2.72
C SER A 311 -19.91 23.14 2.42
N VAL A 312 -21.12 23.72 2.51
CA VAL A 312 -22.39 23.02 2.22
C VAL A 312 -22.46 22.54 0.77
N ILE A 313 -21.82 23.27 -0.16
CA ILE A 313 -21.75 22.88 -1.57
C ILE A 313 -20.55 21.95 -1.83
N GLY A 314 -19.38 22.34 -1.35
CA GLY A 314 -18.12 21.69 -1.70
C GLY A 314 -17.92 20.32 -1.07
N ILE A 315 -18.34 20.14 0.18
CA ILE A 315 -18.11 18.86 0.89
C ILE A 315 -18.98 17.74 0.30
N PRO A 316 -20.32 17.87 0.17
CA PRO A 316 -21.13 16.80 -0.41
C PRO A 316 -20.70 16.45 -1.84
N LEU A 317 -20.44 17.45 -2.69
CA LEU A 317 -19.97 17.23 -4.05
C LEU A 317 -18.59 16.56 -4.08
N GLY A 318 -17.71 16.91 -3.13
CA GLY A 318 -16.40 16.25 -2.98
C GLY A 318 -16.53 14.79 -2.59
N ILE A 319 -17.39 14.45 -1.63
CA ILE A 319 -17.64 13.06 -1.24
C ILE A 319 -18.23 12.25 -2.40
N VAL A 320 -19.22 12.81 -3.11
CA VAL A 320 -19.81 12.14 -4.29
C VAL A 320 -18.76 11.92 -5.38
N LEU A 321 -17.92 12.92 -5.67
CA LEU A 321 -16.84 12.78 -6.64
C LEU A 321 -15.81 11.73 -6.18
N GLY A 322 -15.54 11.63 -4.89
CA GLY A 322 -14.67 10.59 -4.32
C GLY A 322 -15.23 9.18 -4.48
N ILE A 323 -16.54 9.01 -4.28
CA ILE A 323 -17.24 7.73 -4.54
C ILE A 323 -17.16 7.37 -6.02
N ILE A 324 -17.42 8.34 -6.91
CA ILE A 324 -17.33 8.12 -8.36
C ILE A 324 -15.91 7.73 -8.76
N ALA A 325 -14.90 8.43 -8.25
CA ALA A 325 -13.49 8.15 -8.57
C ALA A 325 -13.09 6.73 -8.16
N ILE A 326 -13.44 6.30 -6.93
CA ILE A 326 -13.11 4.96 -6.48
C ILE A 326 -13.91 3.88 -7.21
N SER A 327 -15.15 4.18 -7.63
CA SER A 327 -15.97 3.27 -8.44
C SER A 327 -15.38 3.05 -9.83
N ILE A 328 -14.87 4.12 -10.46
CA ILE A 328 -14.16 4.02 -11.76
C ILE A 328 -12.91 3.16 -11.60
N ILE A 329 -12.12 3.38 -10.53
CA ILE A 329 -10.93 2.57 -10.25
C ILE A 329 -11.31 1.10 -10.06
N GLY A 330 -12.37 0.82 -9.30
CA GLY A 330 -12.86 -0.55 -9.10
C GLY A 330 -13.30 -1.23 -10.39
N PHE A 331 -13.98 -0.48 -11.28
CA PHE A 331 -14.35 -0.98 -12.61
C PHE A 331 -13.12 -1.29 -13.47
N VAL A 332 -12.12 -0.40 -13.47
CA VAL A 332 -10.86 -0.62 -14.20
C VAL A 332 -10.11 -1.84 -13.63
N PHE A 333 -10.10 -2.02 -12.31
CA PHE A 333 -9.48 -3.19 -11.68
C PHE A 333 -10.14 -4.50 -12.11
N LYS A 334 -11.47 -4.53 -12.12
CA LYS A 334 -12.22 -5.69 -12.62
C LYS A 334 -11.93 -5.99 -14.09
N ALA A 335 -11.78 -4.96 -14.91
CA ALA A 335 -11.46 -5.12 -16.34
C ALA A 335 -10.04 -5.66 -16.59
N ILE A 336 -9.06 -5.34 -15.72
CA ILE A 336 -7.66 -5.77 -15.85
C ILE A 336 -7.44 -7.15 -15.23
N GLY A 337 -8.00 -7.41 -14.04
CA GLY A 337 -7.70 -8.61 -13.24
C GLY A 337 -8.74 -9.72 -13.32
N GLY A 338 -9.86 -9.50 -14.00
CA GLY A 338 -10.97 -10.44 -14.05
C GLY A 338 -11.56 -10.72 -12.66
N ASP A 339 -12.26 -11.86 -12.54
CA ASP A 339 -12.88 -12.28 -11.28
C ASP A 339 -11.88 -12.90 -10.28
N SER A 340 -10.65 -13.17 -10.71
CA SER A 340 -9.60 -13.77 -9.87
C SER A 340 -8.91 -12.77 -8.94
N VAL A 341 -9.06 -11.48 -9.18
CA VAL A 341 -8.38 -10.44 -8.40
C VAL A 341 -9.36 -9.75 -7.46
N VAL A 342 -9.53 -10.31 -6.28
CA VAL A 342 -10.34 -9.73 -5.19
C VAL A 342 -9.53 -8.63 -4.48
N PHE A 343 -9.07 -7.61 -5.24
CA PHE A 343 -8.25 -6.55 -4.64
C PHE A 343 -9.06 -5.46 -3.94
N MET A 344 -10.34 -5.32 -4.26
CA MET A 344 -11.14 -4.26 -3.68
C MET A 344 -12.64 -4.53 -3.79
N LYS A 345 -13.26 -4.73 -2.65
CA LYS A 345 -14.71 -4.65 -2.54
C LYS A 345 -15.06 -3.19 -2.36
N LEU A 346 -15.79 -2.60 -3.31
CA LEU A 346 -16.27 -1.23 -3.13
C LEU A 346 -17.19 -1.17 -1.89
N SER A 347 -16.64 -0.70 -0.78
CA SER A 347 -17.37 -0.53 0.47
C SER A 347 -17.57 0.96 0.73
N ILE A 348 -18.80 1.44 0.51
CA ILE A 348 -19.17 2.81 0.90
C ILE A 348 -19.42 2.82 2.40
N SER A 349 -18.36 3.07 3.17
CA SER A 349 -18.44 3.10 4.63
C SER A 349 -19.03 4.43 5.14
N PRO A 350 -20.10 4.41 5.93
CA PRO A 350 -20.63 5.61 6.61
C PRO A 350 -19.59 6.30 7.48
N THR A 351 -18.67 5.55 8.06
CA THR A 351 -17.57 6.08 8.88
C THR A 351 -16.62 6.95 8.05
N VAL A 352 -16.27 6.53 6.84
CA VAL A 352 -15.44 7.35 5.94
C VAL A 352 -16.15 8.62 5.53
N ILE A 353 -17.46 8.56 5.26
CA ILE A 353 -18.28 9.74 4.96
C ILE A 353 -18.24 10.73 6.13
N LEU A 354 -18.48 10.24 7.34
CA LEU A 354 -18.48 11.07 8.56
C LEU A 354 -17.10 11.68 8.83
N ILE A 355 -16.03 10.90 8.73
CA ILE A 355 -14.65 11.38 8.93
C ILE A 355 -14.30 12.43 7.86
N SER A 356 -14.60 12.18 6.59
CA SER A 356 -14.34 13.12 5.49
C SER A 356 -15.14 14.42 5.68
N LEU A 357 -16.39 14.34 6.13
CA LEU A 357 -17.21 15.50 6.48
C LEU A 357 -16.56 16.31 7.61
N LEU A 358 -16.17 15.67 8.70
CA LEU A 358 -15.54 16.33 9.85
C LEU A 358 -14.20 16.98 9.47
N ILE A 359 -13.32 16.26 8.77
CA ILE A 359 -12.04 16.80 8.30
C ILE A 359 -12.27 17.99 7.37
N GLY A 360 -13.24 17.89 6.46
CA GLY A 360 -13.61 18.97 5.54
C GLY A 360 -14.09 20.21 6.28
N LEU A 361 -15.00 20.05 7.24
CA LEU A 361 -15.50 21.16 8.07
C LEU A 361 -14.35 21.81 8.86
N VAL A 362 -13.54 21.02 9.56
CA VAL A 362 -12.39 21.52 10.32
C VAL A 362 -11.44 22.30 9.42
N SER A 363 -11.06 21.73 8.27
CA SER A 363 -10.15 22.39 7.32
C SER A 363 -10.69 23.74 6.84
N ILE A 364 -11.99 23.82 6.49
CA ILE A 364 -12.60 25.04 5.97
C ILE A 364 -12.73 26.10 7.07
N TYR A 365 -13.23 25.73 8.25
CA TYR A 365 -13.42 26.71 9.33
C TYR A 365 -12.10 27.22 9.90
N VAL A 366 -11.11 26.33 10.12
CA VAL A 366 -9.76 26.75 10.58
C VAL A 366 -9.14 27.73 9.59
N SER A 367 -9.27 27.44 8.28
CA SER A 367 -8.74 28.29 7.22
C SER A 367 -9.44 29.65 7.13
N ALA A 368 -10.74 29.71 7.41
CA ALA A 368 -11.52 30.94 7.37
C ALA A 368 -11.38 31.82 8.62
N LEU A 369 -11.00 31.25 9.78
CA LEU A 369 -10.89 31.95 11.05
C LEU A 369 -9.91 33.12 10.99
N ILE A 370 -8.67 32.89 10.52
CA ILE A 370 -7.63 33.92 10.48
C ILE A 370 -8.06 35.11 9.58
N PRO A 371 -8.51 34.92 8.33
CA PRO A 371 -9.06 35.99 7.51
C PRO A 371 -10.27 36.70 8.15
N ALA A 372 -11.16 35.95 8.80
CA ALA A 372 -12.32 36.53 9.49
C ALA A 372 -11.91 37.44 10.65
N PHE A 373 -10.92 37.01 11.44
CA PHE A 373 -10.37 37.87 12.50
C PHE A 373 -9.71 39.14 11.94
N PHE A 374 -8.96 39.00 10.84
CA PHE A 374 -8.35 40.13 10.15
C PHE A 374 -9.41 41.12 9.66
N ALA A 375 -10.48 40.63 8.98
CA ALA A 375 -11.59 41.44 8.51
C ALA A 375 -12.25 42.23 9.66
N GLY A 376 -12.46 41.61 10.82
CA GLY A 376 -13.03 42.25 12.02
C GLY A 376 -12.15 43.31 12.68
N LYS A 377 -10.84 43.32 12.45
CA LYS A 377 -9.89 44.29 12.99
C LYS A 377 -9.69 45.52 12.10
N ILE A 378 -10.29 45.56 10.91
CA ILE A 378 -10.14 46.68 9.97
C ILE A 378 -10.71 47.96 10.59
N SER A 379 -9.89 49.02 10.73
CA SER A 379 -10.35 50.34 11.16
C SER A 379 -11.12 51.06 10.07
N PRO A 380 -12.28 51.69 10.34
CA PRO A 380 -13.03 52.48 9.37
C PRO A 380 -12.18 53.57 8.70
N LEU A 381 -11.42 54.30 9.51
CA LEU A 381 -10.57 55.39 9.05
C LEU A 381 -9.50 54.94 8.04
N VAL A 382 -8.81 53.80 8.36
CA VAL A 382 -7.79 53.23 7.47
C VAL A 382 -8.38 52.68 6.20
N ALA A 383 -9.62 52.18 6.24
CA ALA A 383 -10.28 51.58 5.10
C ALA A 383 -10.84 52.68 4.13
N ILE A 384 -11.31 53.77 4.64
CA ILE A 384 -11.85 54.91 3.88
C ILE A 384 -10.71 55.75 3.31
N ASN A 385 -9.72 56.12 4.12
CA ASN A 385 -8.49 56.75 3.67
C ASN A 385 -7.60 55.77 2.92
N SER A 386 -8.00 55.42 1.73
CA SER A 386 -7.29 54.48 0.84
C SER A 386 -5.98 55.08 0.25
N ARG A 387 -5.49 56.17 0.72
CA ARG A 387 -4.09 56.55 0.56
C ARG A 387 -3.27 55.45 1.27
N THR A 388 -3.04 54.41 0.55
CA THR A 388 -2.06 53.40 0.89
C THR A 388 -0.87 54.12 1.46
N SER A 389 -0.66 53.95 2.79
CA SER A 389 0.59 54.31 3.37
C SER A 389 1.64 53.64 2.52
N ILE A 390 2.32 54.39 1.68
CA ILE A 390 3.56 53.97 1.05
C ILE A 390 4.46 53.74 2.24
N THR A 391 4.42 52.52 2.76
CA THR A 391 5.40 52.09 3.77
C THR A 391 6.72 52.28 3.11
N LYS A 392 7.48 53.29 3.58
CA LYS A 392 8.86 53.51 3.18
C LYS A 392 9.69 52.27 3.61
N GLU A 393 9.57 51.20 2.88
CA GLU A 393 10.44 50.08 3.07
C GLU A 393 11.82 50.46 2.51
N LYS A 394 12.81 50.54 3.42
CA LYS A 394 14.21 50.74 3.05
C LYS A 394 14.65 49.57 2.15
N ILE A 395 14.65 49.79 0.84
CA ILE A 395 15.13 48.80 -0.14
C ILE A 395 16.65 48.84 -0.05
N LYS A 396 17.25 47.80 0.58
CA LYS A 396 18.69 47.61 0.54
C LYS A 396 19.15 47.47 -0.91
N LYS A 397 20.10 48.30 -1.33
CA LYS A 397 20.75 48.25 -2.66
C LYS A 397 21.58 46.95 -2.81
N ARG A 398 20.97 45.78 -2.94
CA ARG A 398 21.66 44.55 -3.37
C ARG A 398 21.52 44.42 -4.87
N ARG A 399 22.65 44.47 -5.58
CA ARG A 399 22.73 44.13 -7.01
C ARG A 399 22.38 42.66 -7.18
N ASN A 400 21.28 42.32 -7.83
CA ASN A 400 20.96 40.97 -8.32
C ASN A 400 21.69 40.81 -9.65
N PHE A 401 22.99 40.51 -9.57
CA PHE A 401 23.85 40.41 -10.74
C PHE A 401 23.39 39.32 -11.72
N ILE A 402 22.98 38.15 -11.21
CA ILE A 402 22.58 36.99 -12.04
C ILE A 402 21.30 37.27 -12.82
N ILE A 403 20.23 37.77 -12.15
CA ILE A 403 18.92 38.01 -12.78
C ILE A 403 19.01 39.18 -13.77
N GLY A 404 19.81 40.20 -13.46
CA GLY A 404 20.02 41.34 -14.35
C GLY A 404 20.81 40.99 -15.61
N ARG A 405 21.74 40.05 -15.53
CA ARG A 405 22.56 39.57 -16.68
C ARG A 405 21.72 38.64 -17.59
N LEU A 406 20.88 37.79 -17.04
CA LEU A 406 20.08 36.84 -17.81
C LEU A 406 18.81 37.50 -18.43
N PHE A 407 18.10 38.37 -17.68
CA PHE A 407 16.79 38.86 -18.08
C PHE A 407 16.69 40.41 -18.22
N LYS A 408 17.82 41.10 -18.30
CA LYS A 408 17.94 42.56 -18.51
C LYS A 408 17.04 43.37 -17.54
N PHE A 409 16.48 44.48 -18.04
CA PHE A 409 15.67 45.43 -17.25
C PHE A 409 14.39 44.79 -16.68
N GLU A 410 13.68 43.98 -17.45
CA GLU A 410 12.42 43.35 -17.01
C GLU A 410 12.64 42.36 -15.86
N GLY A 411 13.74 41.58 -15.88
CA GLY A 411 14.09 40.69 -14.78
C GLY A 411 14.48 41.44 -13.51
N MET A 412 15.19 42.56 -13.62
CA MET A 412 15.49 43.41 -12.47
C MET A 412 14.22 44.01 -11.85
N LEU A 413 13.28 44.43 -12.69
CA LEU A 413 11.99 45.00 -12.25
C LEU A 413 11.14 43.92 -11.57
N ALA A 414 11.04 42.71 -12.13
CA ALA A 414 10.35 41.59 -11.53
C ALA A 414 10.93 41.24 -10.15
N SER A 415 12.24 41.13 -10.02
CA SER A 415 12.90 40.85 -8.74
C SER A 415 12.73 41.95 -7.70
N LYS A 416 12.76 43.23 -8.11
CA LYS A 416 12.49 44.38 -7.21
C LYS A 416 11.04 44.37 -6.75
N ASN A 417 10.09 44.07 -7.63
CA ASN A 417 8.65 44.01 -7.27
C ASN A 417 8.37 42.91 -6.24
N ILE A 418 8.96 41.73 -6.42
CA ILE A 418 8.89 40.63 -5.47
C ILE A 418 9.40 41.06 -4.07
N LYS A 419 10.52 41.75 -4.03
CA LYS A 419 11.12 42.21 -2.75
C LYS A 419 10.34 43.34 -2.09
N ARG A 420 9.67 44.20 -2.87
CA ARG A 420 8.89 45.32 -2.38
C ARG A 420 7.63 44.84 -1.61
N ASN A 421 6.96 43.81 -2.04
CA ASN A 421 5.71 43.30 -1.48
C ASN A 421 5.91 42.03 -0.66
N ARG A 422 6.78 42.04 0.36
CA ARG A 422 7.20 40.85 1.13
C ARG A 422 6.07 40.01 1.70
N LYS A 423 5.00 40.62 2.21
CA LYS A 423 3.84 39.88 2.75
C LYS A 423 3.14 39.04 1.69
N ARG A 424 2.85 39.64 0.51
CA ARG A 424 2.23 38.94 -0.62
C ARG A 424 3.18 37.87 -1.18
N TYR A 425 4.46 38.22 -1.34
CA TYR A 425 5.49 37.28 -1.79
C TYR A 425 5.50 36.01 -0.91
N ARG A 426 5.54 36.16 0.42
CA ARG A 426 5.55 35.01 1.35
C ARG A 426 4.30 34.14 1.18
N ILE A 427 3.12 34.74 1.04
CA ILE A 427 1.86 34.01 0.86
C ILE A 427 1.88 33.22 -0.45
N THR A 428 2.32 33.84 -1.55
CA THR A 428 2.40 33.20 -2.86
C THR A 428 3.40 32.05 -2.88
N VAL A 429 4.60 32.31 -2.37
CA VAL A 429 5.65 31.28 -2.28
C VAL A 429 5.19 30.14 -1.37
N PHE A 430 4.61 30.43 -0.22
CA PHE A 430 4.08 29.42 0.71
C PHE A 430 3.01 28.53 0.06
N SER A 431 2.13 29.12 -0.73
CA SER A 431 1.11 28.39 -1.52
C SER A 431 1.75 27.41 -2.52
N ILE A 432 2.79 27.86 -3.24
CA ILE A 432 3.50 27.00 -4.19
C ILE A 432 4.32 25.94 -3.45
N VAL A 433 5.00 26.31 -2.37
CA VAL A 433 5.75 25.37 -1.52
C VAL A 433 4.85 24.22 -1.07
N ILE A 434 3.67 24.51 -0.54
CA ILE A 434 2.73 23.47 -0.10
C ILE A 434 2.34 22.54 -1.25
N SER A 435 2.03 23.10 -2.44
CA SER A 435 1.67 22.30 -3.61
C SER A 435 2.82 21.40 -4.06
N VAL A 436 4.05 21.91 -4.04
CA VAL A 436 5.26 21.15 -4.39
C VAL A 436 5.56 20.07 -3.35
N VAL A 437 5.46 20.42 -2.06
CA VAL A 437 5.65 19.47 -0.95
C VAL A 437 4.67 18.31 -1.07
N LEU A 438 3.39 18.62 -1.25
CA LEU A 438 2.34 17.61 -1.40
C LEU A 438 2.63 16.67 -2.57
N PHE A 439 2.98 17.23 -3.75
CA PHE A 439 3.28 16.43 -4.93
C PHE A 439 4.51 15.53 -4.74
N ILE A 440 5.63 16.11 -4.30
CA ILE A 440 6.89 15.36 -4.14
C ILE A 440 6.74 14.29 -3.06
N THR A 441 6.15 14.62 -1.90
CA THR A 441 5.97 13.65 -0.80
C THR A 441 5.07 12.50 -1.23
N PHE A 442 3.96 12.81 -1.90
CA PHE A 442 3.04 11.79 -2.37
C PHE A 442 3.68 10.90 -3.45
N LYS A 443 4.36 11.50 -4.43
CA LYS A 443 5.08 10.76 -5.47
C LYS A 443 6.23 9.93 -4.90
N SER A 444 6.95 10.45 -3.91
CA SER A 444 8.02 9.72 -3.24
C SER A 444 7.50 8.50 -2.45
N PHE A 445 6.42 8.68 -1.70
CA PHE A 445 5.75 7.56 -1.02
C PHE A 445 5.36 6.45 -1.99
N MET A 446 4.79 6.87 -3.10
CA MET A 446 4.41 5.99 -4.17
C MET A 446 5.57 5.20 -4.77
N ASP A 447 6.66 5.91 -5.10
CA ASP A 447 7.85 5.28 -5.69
C ASP A 447 8.45 4.28 -4.68
N MET A 448 8.44 4.57 -3.39
CA MET A 448 8.85 3.64 -2.33
C MET A 448 7.95 2.40 -2.31
N THR A 449 6.62 2.58 -2.31
CA THR A 449 5.66 1.46 -2.28
C THR A 449 5.78 0.57 -3.53
N LEU A 450 5.90 1.18 -4.71
CA LEU A 450 6.07 0.43 -5.96
C LEU A 450 7.45 -0.25 -6.09
N ASN A 451 8.50 0.32 -5.50
CA ASN A 451 9.83 -0.31 -5.50
C ASN A 451 9.89 -1.51 -4.55
N ILE A 452 9.14 -1.48 -3.45
CA ILE A 452 8.95 -2.65 -2.57
C ILE A 452 8.33 -3.80 -3.37
N SER A 453 7.30 -3.53 -4.16
CA SER A 453 6.64 -4.51 -5.02
C SER A 453 7.53 -5.03 -6.15
N LYS A 454 8.35 -4.18 -6.78
CA LYS A 454 9.22 -4.57 -7.91
C LYS A 454 10.26 -5.63 -7.59
N ASN A 455 10.70 -5.70 -6.34
CA ASN A 455 11.77 -6.63 -5.92
C ASN A 455 11.23 -7.97 -5.42
N ILE A 456 9.90 -8.15 -5.36
CA ILE A 456 9.35 -9.32 -4.72
C ILE A 456 9.38 -10.54 -5.62
N ASN A 457 9.23 -10.47 -6.95
CA ASN A 457 9.03 -11.69 -7.73
C ASN A 457 9.34 -11.62 -9.25
N GLU A 458 10.31 -10.90 -9.72
CA GLU A 458 10.71 -11.06 -11.13
C GLU A 458 11.77 -12.14 -11.31
N SER A 459 11.42 -13.41 -11.17
CA SER A 459 12.24 -14.45 -11.77
C SER A 459 12.02 -14.46 -13.30
N LYS A 460 12.89 -13.75 -13.99
CA LYS A 460 12.92 -13.74 -15.47
C LYS A 460 13.44 -15.05 -16.04
N ASN A 461 13.95 -15.95 -15.19
CA ASN A 461 14.67 -17.14 -15.59
C ASN A 461 13.85 -18.43 -15.46
N VAL A 462 12.69 -18.38 -14.77
CA VAL A 462 11.86 -19.57 -14.52
C VAL A 462 10.43 -19.31 -14.96
N HIS A 463 9.90 -20.20 -15.77
CA HIS A 463 8.53 -20.15 -16.26
C HIS A 463 7.66 -21.21 -15.60
N PHE A 464 8.23 -22.40 -15.36
CA PHE A 464 7.57 -23.49 -14.67
C PHE A 464 8.49 -24.09 -13.61
N LEU A 465 7.91 -24.62 -12.53
CA LEU A 465 8.58 -25.42 -11.53
C LEU A 465 7.89 -26.78 -11.46
N VAL A 466 8.64 -27.85 -11.71
CA VAL A 466 8.26 -29.21 -11.36
C VAL A 466 8.93 -29.55 -10.03
N GLN A 467 8.17 -29.99 -9.05
CA GLN A 467 8.71 -30.37 -7.73
C GLN A 467 8.10 -31.65 -7.22
N THR A 468 8.85 -32.33 -6.37
CA THR A 468 8.35 -33.51 -5.65
C THR A 468 7.41 -33.07 -4.54
N ASP A 469 6.38 -33.86 -4.30
CA ASP A 469 5.42 -33.61 -3.22
C ASP A 469 6.00 -34.15 -1.91
N SER A 470 6.36 -33.25 -1.01
CA SER A 470 6.99 -33.56 0.29
C SER A 470 6.08 -34.31 1.27
N SER A 471 4.81 -34.53 0.92
CA SER A 471 3.82 -35.21 1.76
C SER A 471 3.71 -36.71 1.53
N ALA A 472 4.39 -37.26 0.54
CA ALA A 472 4.41 -38.70 0.28
C ALA A 472 5.35 -39.42 1.28
N SER A 473 4.82 -39.81 2.42
CA SER A 473 5.55 -40.63 3.39
C SER A 473 5.93 -41.97 2.77
N GLY A 474 7.23 -42.17 2.49
CA GLY A 474 7.79 -43.46 2.07
C GLY A 474 8.44 -43.52 0.69
N GLU A 475 8.26 -42.53 -0.20
CA GLU A 475 8.95 -42.46 -1.48
C GLU A 475 10.11 -41.47 -1.43
N LYS A 476 11.14 -41.76 -2.25
CA LYS A 476 12.32 -40.92 -2.38
C LYS A 476 11.90 -39.50 -2.84
N ASN A 477 12.17 -38.49 -2.04
CA ASN A 477 11.82 -37.09 -2.31
C ASN A 477 12.78 -36.44 -3.35
N PHE A 478 13.04 -37.09 -4.47
CA PHE A 478 13.86 -36.51 -5.52
C PHE A 478 13.27 -36.77 -6.91
N VAL A 479 13.63 -35.92 -7.88
CA VAL A 479 13.19 -36.03 -9.27
C VAL A 479 14.07 -37.03 -10.00
N ASP A 480 13.48 -38.11 -10.54
CA ASP A 480 14.21 -39.13 -11.28
C ASP A 480 14.93 -38.52 -12.53
N ASN A 481 16.16 -39.00 -12.75
CA ASN A 481 16.95 -38.59 -13.92
C ASN A 481 16.23 -38.85 -15.25
N LYS A 482 15.32 -39.85 -15.33
CA LYS A 482 14.47 -40.08 -16.50
C LYS A 482 13.52 -38.91 -16.76
N VAL A 483 12.91 -38.33 -15.72
CA VAL A 483 12.06 -37.16 -15.83
C VAL A 483 12.87 -35.95 -16.31
N ILE A 484 14.07 -35.76 -15.72
CA ILE A 484 14.97 -34.66 -16.11
C ILE A 484 15.29 -34.77 -17.61
N ASN A 485 15.67 -35.96 -18.06
CA ASN A 485 16.03 -36.20 -19.46
C ASN A 485 14.83 -36.06 -20.40
N ASN A 486 13.64 -36.53 -20.01
CA ASN A 486 12.43 -36.40 -20.83
C ASN A 486 11.98 -34.93 -20.97
N ILE A 487 11.98 -34.17 -19.88
CA ILE A 487 11.63 -32.77 -19.92
C ILE A 487 12.67 -31.94 -20.70
N SER A 488 13.97 -32.25 -20.54
CA SER A 488 15.03 -31.55 -21.27
C SER A 488 14.99 -31.72 -22.79
N LYS A 489 14.37 -32.77 -23.27
CA LYS A 489 14.22 -33.08 -24.71
C LYS A 489 12.96 -32.45 -25.34
N LEU A 490 12.09 -31.80 -24.56
CA LEU A 490 10.90 -31.17 -25.09
C LEU A 490 11.28 -29.92 -25.92
N ASP A 491 10.70 -29.79 -27.11
CA ASP A 491 11.00 -28.69 -28.04
C ASP A 491 10.66 -27.31 -27.46
N SER A 492 9.71 -27.24 -26.56
CA SER A 492 9.29 -26.01 -25.88
C SER A 492 10.27 -25.53 -24.82
N VAL A 493 11.13 -26.43 -24.30
CA VAL A 493 12.08 -26.10 -23.20
C VAL A 493 13.32 -25.45 -23.75
N ASP A 494 13.74 -24.36 -23.14
CA ASP A 494 15.00 -23.65 -23.43
C ASP A 494 16.10 -24.12 -22.50
N THR A 495 15.88 -23.96 -21.19
CA THR A 495 16.87 -24.30 -20.16
C THR A 495 16.18 -24.93 -18.95
N LEU A 496 16.82 -25.90 -18.37
CA LEU A 496 16.38 -26.57 -17.18
C LEU A 496 17.42 -26.39 -16.08
N TYR A 497 16.97 -26.04 -14.88
CA TYR A 497 17.79 -25.86 -13.69
C TYR A 497 17.32 -26.81 -12.60
N LYS A 498 18.24 -27.52 -11.99
CA LYS A 498 17.92 -28.43 -10.88
C LYS A 498 17.68 -27.62 -9.60
N VAL A 499 16.62 -27.95 -8.90
CA VAL A 499 16.28 -27.41 -7.58
C VAL A 499 16.63 -28.44 -6.52
N TYR A 500 17.34 -28.02 -5.51
CA TYR A 500 17.79 -28.87 -4.40
C TYR A 500 17.18 -28.40 -3.09
N ASN A 501 17.24 -29.23 -2.07
CA ASN A 501 16.89 -28.84 -0.73
C ASN A 501 17.77 -27.67 -0.25
N VAL A 502 17.16 -26.78 0.54
CA VAL A 502 17.85 -25.68 1.20
C VAL A 502 18.34 -26.18 2.56
N TYR A 503 19.63 -25.99 2.84
CA TYR A 503 20.23 -26.35 4.10
C TYR A 503 20.44 -25.09 4.94
N ASN A 504 19.91 -25.06 6.16
CA ASN A 504 20.04 -23.91 7.04
C ASN A 504 21.31 -24.02 7.88
N PHE A 505 21.93 -22.88 8.14
CA PHE A 505 23.04 -22.75 9.06
C PHE A 505 22.85 -21.57 10.01
N LEU A 506 23.58 -21.54 11.12
CA LEU A 506 23.59 -20.44 12.06
C LEU A 506 24.85 -19.61 11.86
N GLU A 507 24.70 -18.33 11.61
CA GLU A 507 25.80 -17.39 11.53
C GLU A 507 25.86 -16.52 12.78
N ILE A 508 27.08 -16.34 13.33
CA ILE A 508 27.35 -15.51 14.49
C ILE A 508 28.20 -14.32 14.04
N VAL A 509 27.64 -13.16 14.04
CA VAL A 509 28.30 -11.93 13.54
C VAL A 509 28.37 -10.87 14.64
N ASP A 510 29.47 -10.11 14.67
CA ASP A 510 29.58 -8.95 15.56
C ASP A 510 28.48 -7.94 15.21
N ARG A 511 27.80 -7.43 16.22
CA ARG A 511 26.63 -6.55 16.04
C ARG A 511 26.92 -5.30 15.19
N GLU A 512 28.15 -4.80 15.28
CA GLU A 512 28.60 -3.63 14.50
C GLU A 512 28.67 -3.89 12.99
N LYS A 513 28.84 -5.15 12.58
CA LYS A 513 28.93 -5.56 11.17
C LYS A 513 27.59 -5.95 10.56
N VAL A 514 26.51 -5.89 11.33
CA VAL A 514 25.17 -6.29 10.90
C VAL A 514 24.37 -5.04 10.57
N THR A 515 23.64 -5.06 9.45
CA THR A 515 22.71 -4.00 9.05
C THR A 515 21.55 -3.86 10.06
N GLU A 516 20.84 -2.73 10.05
CA GLU A 516 19.72 -2.50 10.97
C GLU A 516 18.61 -3.57 10.80
N GLY A 517 18.35 -4.02 9.57
CA GLY A 517 17.40 -5.11 9.33
C GLY A 517 17.88 -6.44 9.87
N GLY A 518 19.16 -6.77 9.69
CA GLY A 518 19.74 -7.96 10.27
C GLY A 518 19.67 -7.98 11.80
N LYS A 519 19.79 -6.80 12.44
CA LYS A 519 19.61 -6.67 13.91
C LYS A 519 18.16 -6.91 14.36
N ILE A 520 17.18 -6.58 13.50
CA ILE A 520 15.74 -6.78 13.80
C ILE A 520 15.37 -8.26 13.71
N TYR A 521 15.87 -8.97 12.69
CA TYR A 521 15.52 -10.37 12.43
C TYR A 521 16.46 -11.37 13.11
N GLY A 522 17.66 -10.95 13.51
CA GLY A 522 18.62 -11.78 14.23
C GLY A 522 18.38 -11.78 15.75
N VAL A 523 18.86 -12.83 16.42
CA VAL A 523 18.81 -12.95 17.87
C VAL A 523 20.07 -12.31 18.47
N ASN A 524 19.90 -11.23 19.21
CA ASN A 524 21.02 -10.60 19.93
C ASN A 524 21.46 -11.47 21.11
N LYS A 525 22.74 -11.78 21.19
CA LYS A 525 23.34 -12.58 22.28
C LYS A 525 24.72 -12.05 22.63
N THR A 526 25.04 -12.02 23.91
CA THR A 526 26.42 -11.73 24.38
C THR A 526 27.21 -13.03 24.39
N ILE A 527 28.29 -13.09 23.60
CA ILE A 527 29.20 -14.23 23.51
C ILE A 527 30.60 -13.66 23.72
N ASP A 528 31.35 -14.26 24.68
CA ASP A 528 32.69 -13.82 25.07
C ASP A 528 32.78 -12.32 25.39
N GLY A 529 31.75 -11.78 26.08
CA GLY A 529 31.69 -10.37 26.48
C GLY A 529 31.42 -9.38 25.37
N LYS A 530 31.16 -9.85 24.14
CA LYS A 530 30.81 -9.01 22.97
C LYS A 530 29.37 -9.22 22.55
N GLU A 531 28.71 -8.12 22.18
CA GLU A 531 27.38 -8.21 21.57
C GLU A 531 27.49 -8.79 20.15
N LYS A 532 26.84 -9.91 19.94
CA LYS A 532 26.75 -10.60 18.65
C LYS A 532 25.31 -10.79 18.23
N VAL A 533 25.09 -10.94 16.93
CA VAL A 533 23.78 -11.26 16.33
C VAL A 533 23.88 -12.65 15.73
N LEU A 534 22.94 -13.52 16.14
CA LEU A 534 22.77 -14.85 15.57
C LEU A 534 21.74 -14.75 14.46
N MET A 535 22.11 -15.17 13.25
CA MET A 535 21.23 -15.16 12.07
C MET A 535 21.17 -16.55 11.45
N THR A 536 19.99 -16.95 11.02
CA THR A 536 19.82 -18.20 10.27
C THR A 536 20.04 -17.91 8.79
N GLY A 537 21.15 -18.41 8.26
CA GLY A 537 21.46 -18.38 6.83
C GLY A 537 21.02 -19.65 6.11
N SER A 538 21.11 -19.65 4.77
CA SER A 538 20.79 -20.80 3.92
C SER A 538 21.91 -21.13 2.94
N ILE A 539 22.16 -22.43 2.73
CA ILE A 539 23.00 -22.96 1.66
C ILE A 539 22.09 -23.41 0.52
N ASN A 540 22.22 -22.79 -0.61
CA ASN A 540 21.48 -23.07 -1.84
C ASN A 540 22.42 -23.71 -2.85
N VAL A 541 22.06 -24.90 -3.31
CA VAL A 541 22.84 -25.65 -4.28
C VAL A 541 22.39 -25.30 -5.69
N TYR A 542 23.33 -24.88 -6.53
CA TYR A 542 23.08 -24.53 -7.93
C TYR A 542 23.85 -25.46 -8.88
N ASP A 543 23.17 -25.93 -9.89
CA ASP A 543 23.81 -26.65 -10.99
C ASP A 543 24.61 -25.69 -11.90
N ASN A 544 25.35 -26.25 -12.85
CA ASN A 544 26.17 -25.45 -13.78
C ASN A 544 25.34 -24.48 -14.65
N ALA A 545 24.08 -24.81 -14.95
CA ALA A 545 23.20 -23.94 -15.72
C ALA A 545 22.76 -22.73 -14.88
N ALA A 546 22.39 -22.97 -13.63
CA ALA A 546 22.01 -21.93 -12.68
C ALA A 546 23.20 -21.01 -12.34
N LEU A 547 24.40 -21.56 -12.15
CA LEU A 547 25.61 -20.76 -11.91
C LEU A 547 25.99 -19.89 -13.12
N ARG A 548 25.75 -20.36 -14.35
CA ARG A 548 25.94 -19.53 -15.55
C ARG A 548 25.02 -18.32 -15.60
N VAL A 549 23.75 -18.49 -15.24
CA VAL A 549 22.80 -17.39 -15.14
C VAL A 549 23.20 -16.43 -14.03
N SER A 550 23.66 -16.93 -12.88
CA SER A 550 24.08 -16.13 -11.73
C SER A 550 25.22 -15.16 -12.07
N LYS A 551 26.05 -15.46 -13.07
CA LYS A 551 27.11 -14.54 -13.55
C LYS A 551 26.55 -13.17 -14.00
N LYS A 552 25.32 -13.11 -14.51
CA LYS A 552 24.68 -11.84 -14.94
C LYS A 552 24.29 -10.95 -13.74
N TYR A 553 24.25 -11.52 -12.54
CA TYR A 553 23.84 -10.84 -11.30
C TYR A 553 25.02 -10.46 -10.41
N ILE A 554 26.27 -10.67 -10.83
CA ILE A 554 27.44 -10.34 -10.03
C ILE A 554 27.50 -8.83 -9.74
N GLN A 555 27.67 -8.48 -8.47
CA GLN A 555 27.98 -7.15 -8.00
C GLN A 555 29.49 -6.96 -7.84
N SER A 556 30.17 -7.96 -7.30
CA SER A 556 31.62 -7.96 -7.12
C SER A 556 32.17 -9.40 -7.13
N GLY A 557 33.46 -9.57 -7.44
CA GLY A 557 34.08 -10.88 -7.52
C GLY A 557 33.82 -11.61 -8.84
N SER A 558 34.02 -12.93 -8.86
CA SER A 558 33.80 -13.77 -10.06
C SER A 558 33.32 -15.18 -9.66
N ILE A 559 32.51 -15.79 -10.52
CA ILE A 559 32.05 -17.17 -10.38
C ILE A 559 32.86 -18.05 -11.30
N ASP A 560 33.75 -18.88 -10.71
CA ASP A 560 34.51 -19.92 -11.38
C ASP A 560 34.17 -21.28 -10.72
N VAL A 561 33.49 -22.15 -11.46
CA VAL A 561 32.96 -23.43 -10.95
C VAL A 561 34.13 -24.36 -10.54
N ASN A 562 35.22 -24.34 -11.29
CA ASN A 562 36.37 -25.20 -10.97
C ASN A 562 37.03 -24.78 -9.66
N LYS A 563 37.15 -23.48 -9.43
CA LYS A 563 37.68 -22.95 -8.17
C LYS A 563 36.71 -23.16 -7.00
N LEU A 564 35.39 -23.06 -7.22
CA LEU A 564 34.38 -23.39 -6.21
C LEU A 564 34.53 -24.81 -5.67
N ASN A 565 34.89 -25.76 -6.52
CA ASN A 565 35.04 -27.18 -6.14
C ASN A 565 36.40 -27.53 -5.54
N SER A 566 37.45 -26.78 -5.80
CA SER A 566 38.85 -27.15 -5.52
C SER A 566 39.39 -26.66 -4.18
N GLU A 567 38.75 -25.73 -3.47
CA GLU A 567 39.29 -25.17 -2.24
C GLU A 567 39.23 -26.13 -1.05
N LYS A 568 40.43 -26.49 -0.54
CA LYS A 568 40.63 -27.34 0.65
C LYS A 568 40.65 -26.57 1.98
N LYS A 569 40.86 -25.26 1.97
CA LYS A 569 40.88 -24.38 3.16
C LYS A 569 40.13 -23.10 2.92
N ILE A 570 39.28 -22.74 3.83
CA ILE A 570 38.37 -21.61 3.76
C ILE A 570 38.77 -20.63 4.84
N SER A 571 39.27 -19.44 4.45
CA SER A 571 39.57 -18.35 5.39
C SER A 571 38.81 -17.12 4.92
N GLY A 572 37.85 -16.68 5.75
CA GLY A 572 37.13 -15.40 5.42
C GLY A 572 35.80 -15.36 6.06
N ALA A 573 34.77 -15.37 6.29
CA ALA A 573 33.60 -15.30 7.13
C ALA A 573 33.34 -16.68 7.77
N SER A 574 33.12 -16.73 9.06
CA SER A 574 32.79 -17.98 9.74
C SER A 574 31.31 -18.19 9.74
N ALA A 575 30.85 -19.26 9.14
CA ALA A 575 29.46 -19.68 9.24
C ALA A 575 29.41 -21.02 10.00
N ASP A 576 28.67 -21.07 11.08
CA ASP A 576 28.42 -22.28 11.83
C ASP A 576 27.20 -23.00 11.24
N VAL A 577 27.44 -24.15 10.61
CA VAL A 577 26.37 -24.97 10.04
C VAL A 577 25.86 -25.92 11.12
N HIS A 578 24.67 -25.64 11.65
CA HIS A 578 24.01 -26.49 12.65
C HIS A 578 22.70 -27.04 12.09
N GLU A 579 22.51 -28.33 12.10
CA GLU A 579 21.24 -28.98 11.78
C GLU A 579 20.11 -28.66 12.76
N ASN A 580 20.44 -28.14 13.97
CA ASN A 580 19.45 -27.86 15.00
C ASN A 580 19.90 -26.71 15.90
N PRO A 581 19.18 -25.57 15.97
CA PRO A 581 19.54 -24.43 16.79
C PRO A 581 19.54 -24.71 18.30
N ASN A 582 19.03 -25.88 18.74
CA ASN A 582 18.99 -26.31 20.14
C ASN A 582 20.02 -27.38 20.51
N LYS A 583 20.87 -27.83 19.59
CA LYS A 583 21.96 -28.74 19.87
C LYS A 583 23.31 -28.09 19.52
N SER A 584 24.05 -27.70 20.53
CA SER A 584 25.30 -26.93 20.48
C SER A 584 26.57 -27.69 20.06
N ASN A 585 26.48 -28.82 19.38
CA ASN A 585 27.64 -29.64 18.99
C ASN A 585 27.93 -29.61 17.48
N GLY A 586 27.63 -28.49 16.80
CA GLY A 586 27.93 -28.37 15.39
C GLY A 586 29.37 -27.90 15.11
N GLU A 587 29.98 -28.45 14.08
CA GLU A 587 31.30 -28.03 13.61
C GLU A 587 31.22 -26.64 12.97
N THR A 588 32.08 -25.72 13.40
CA THR A 588 32.27 -24.42 12.76
C THR A 588 33.09 -24.57 11.49
N ARG A 589 32.56 -24.16 10.36
CA ARG A 589 33.24 -24.20 9.06
C ARG A 589 33.39 -22.77 8.49
N LYS A 590 34.60 -22.47 8.01
CA LYS A 590 34.89 -21.20 7.34
C LYS A 590 34.71 -21.35 5.86
N VAL A 591 33.97 -20.41 5.21
CA VAL A 591 33.74 -20.37 3.77
C VAL A 591 34.39 -19.14 3.16
N LYS A 592 34.98 -19.26 1.97
CA LYS A 592 35.50 -18.15 1.20
C LYS A 592 34.43 -17.64 0.24
N VAL A 593 34.09 -16.38 0.35
CA VAL A 593 33.15 -15.72 -0.58
C VAL A 593 33.89 -15.31 -1.84
N MET A 594 33.55 -15.90 -2.99
CA MET A 594 34.18 -15.63 -4.29
C MET A 594 33.47 -14.50 -5.05
N ALA A 595 32.17 -14.36 -4.90
CA ALA A 595 31.38 -13.33 -5.53
C ALA A 595 30.22 -12.90 -4.64
N ILE A 596 29.79 -11.67 -4.79
CA ILE A 596 28.56 -11.13 -4.20
C ILE A 596 27.60 -10.86 -5.35
N LEU A 597 26.37 -11.36 -5.23
CA LEU A 597 25.30 -11.15 -6.20
C LEU A 597 24.43 -9.97 -5.78
N LYS A 598 23.92 -9.21 -6.75
CA LYS A 598 22.93 -8.14 -6.56
C LYS A 598 21.58 -8.69 -6.12
N ALA A 599 21.24 -9.88 -6.62
CA ALA A 599 20.01 -10.61 -6.35
C ALA A 599 20.21 -12.09 -6.70
N ASP A 600 19.41 -12.96 -6.08
CA ASP A 600 19.34 -14.37 -6.47
C ASP A 600 18.49 -14.50 -7.74
N PRO A 601 19.01 -15.11 -8.84
CA PRO A 601 18.27 -15.27 -10.09
C PRO A 601 17.06 -16.21 -10.01
N PHE A 602 16.94 -17.01 -8.93
CA PHE A 602 15.89 -18.02 -8.75
C PHE A 602 15.07 -17.87 -7.46
N ASP A 603 15.29 -16.79 -6.70
CA ASP A 603 14.59 -16.57 -5.44
C ASP A 603 13.24 -15.89 -5.65
N PHE A 604 12.20 -16.61 -5.28
CA PHE A 604 10.82 -16.13 -5.31
C PHE A 604 10.32 -15.65 -3.95
N ASN A 605 11.01 -15.95 -2.85
CA ASN A 605 10.53 -15.71 -1.49
C ASN A 605 11.40 -14.74 -0.67
N GLY A 606 12.05 -13.84 -1.28
CA GLY A 606 12.91 -12.71 -0.90
C GLY A 606 13.14 -12.26 0.54
N ILE A 607 12.60 -12.87 1.58
CA ILE A 607 12.84 -12.46 2.98
C ILE A 607 13.46 -13.60 3.75
N GLN A 608 14.80 -13.58 3.87
CA GLN A 608 15.52 -14.44 4.81
C GLN A 608 16.18 -13.58 5.89
N SER A 609 16.24 -14.13 7.09
CA SER A 609 16.82 -13.42 8.25
C SER A 609 18.36 -13.39 8.27
N GLY A 610 19.03 -14.20 7.44
CA GLY A 610 20.46 -14.30 7.35
C GLY A 610 20.99 -14.43 5.92
N PRO A 611 22.31 -14.61 5.74
CA PRO A 611 22.94 -14.69 4.43
C PRO A 611 22.55 -15.94 3.66
N LYS A 612 22.43 -15.78 2.34
CA LYS A 612 22.22 -16.88 1.40
C LYS A 612 23.56 -17.24 0.74
N LEU A 613 24.06 -18.44 1.01
CA LEU A 613 25.26 -18.99 0.38
C LEU A 613 24.85 -19.84 -0.82
N ILE A 614 25.31 -19.45 -2.02
CA ILE A 614 25.10 -20.19 -3.25
C ILE A 614 26.38 -20.98 -3.56
N THR A 615 26.24 -22.28 -3.80
CA THR A 615 27.39 -23.16 -4.03
C THR A 615 27.05 -24.30 -4.98
N THR A 616 28.05 -25.09 -5.34
CA THR A 616 27.90 -26.31 -6.16
C THR A 616 27.43 -27.49 -5.30
N GLU A 617 26.93 -28.56 -5.94
CA GLU A 617 26.56 -29.80 -5.27
C GLU A 617 27.77 -30.44 -4.54
N GLU A 618 28.94 -30.44 -5.19
CA GLU A 618 30.16 -31.00 -4.58
C GLU A 618 30.60 -30.24 -3.32
N MET A 619 30.54 -28.89 -3.36
CA MET A 619 30.89 -28.10 -2.18
C MET A 619 29.82 -28.20 -1.10
N ALA A 620 28.54 -28.29 -1.48
CA ALA A 620 27.45 -28.47 -0.51
C ALA A 620 27.61 -29.78 0.27
N LYS A 621 27.99 -30.90 -0.39
CA LYS A 621 28.33 -32.17 0.29
C LYS A 621 29.43 -31.96 1.31
N LYS A 622 30.48 -31.21 0.95
CA LYS A 622 31.58 -30.89 1.87
C LYS A 622 31.14 -30.01 3.05
N LEU A 623 30.22 -29.06 2.82
CA LEU A 623 29.77 -28.12 3.85
C LEU A 623 28.76 -28.76 4.81
N THR A 624 27.82 -29.55 4.28
CA THR A 624 26.75 -30.16 5.07
C THR A 624 27.09 -31.51 5.66
N GLY A 625 28.08 -32.19 5.09
CA GLY A 625 28.38 -33.59 5.44
C GLY A 625 27.38 -34.60 4.88
N ILE A 626 26.41 -34.16 4.06
CA ILE A 626 25.37 -34.99 3.43
C ILE A 626 25.92 -35.49 2.08
N ASN A 627 26.02 -36.80 1.93
CA ASN A 627 26.59 -37.41 0.71
C ASN A 627 25.58 -37.50 -0.45
N ASP A 628 24.27 -37.63 -0.15
CA ASP A 628 23.20 -37.74 -1.15
C ASP A 628 22.45 -36.43 -1.24
N ILE A 629 22.95 -35.56 -2.10
CA ILE A 629 22.26 -34.29 -2.49
C ILE A 629 21.62 -34.52 -3.84
N GLU A 630 20.32 -34.75 -3.85
CA GLU A 630 19.54 -35.00 -5.06
C GLU A 630 18.59 -33.85 -5.38
N ALA A 631 18.23 -33.69 -6.64
CA ALA A 631 17.31 -32.65 -7.07
C ALA A 631 15.89 -32.97 -6.61
N THR A 632 15.26 -32.06 -5.89
CA THR A 632 13.87 -32.16 -5.43
C THR A 632 12.89 -31.48 -6.36
N GLY A 633 13.40 -30.75 -7.35
CA GLY A 633 12.59 -30.06 -8.35
C GLY A 633 13.40 -29.62 -9.57
N LEU A 634 12.69 -29.05 -10.52
CA LEU A 634 13.23 -28.53 -11.78
C LEU A 634 12.62 -27.17 -12.09
N ASN A 635 13.42 -26.14 -12.13
CA ASN A 635 13.05 -24.86 -12.68
C ASN A 635 13.21 -24.90 -14.21
N ILE A 636 12.16 -24.57 -14.95
CA ILE A 636 12.11 -24.71 -16.40
C ILE A 636 11.92 -23.34 -17.05
N SER A 637 12.81 -22.99 -17.96
CA SER A 637 12.65 -21.86 -18.87
C SER A 637 12.17 -22.37 -20.22
N ILE A 638 11.19 -21.74 -20.85
CA ILE A 638 10.68 -22.08 -22.18
C ILE A 638 11.16 -21.07 -23.22
N LYS A 639 11.37 -21.54 -24.48
CA LYS A 639 11.89 -20.75 -25.60
C LYS A 639 10.99 -19.56 -25.96
N ASN A 640 9.66 -19.77 -25.91
CA ASN A 640 8.69 -18.75 -26.27
C ASN A 640 7.51 -18.73 -25.30
N ILE A 641 7.39 -17.66 -24.57
CA ILE A 641 6.31 -17.45 -23.58
C ILE A 641 4.91 -17.47 -24.22
N LYS A 642 4.79 -17.11 -25.50
CA LYS A 642 3.50 -17.19 -26.21
C LYS A 642 2.97 -18.62 -26.37
N ASN A 643 3.85 -19.61 -26.30
CA ASN A 643 3.49 -21.04 -26.44
C ASN A 643 3.31 -21.71 -25.06
N GLU A 644 2.99 -20.94 -24.02
CA GLU A 644 2.87 -21.40 -22.64
C GLU A 644 1.96 -22.60 -22.48
N GLU A 645 0.73 -22.58 -23.03
CA GLU A 645 -0.24 -23.66 -22.91
C GLU A 645 0.25 -24.97 -23.56
N SER A 646 0.91 -24.86 -24.73
CA SER A 646 1.53 -26.01 -25.39
C SER A 646 2.69 -26.58 -24.57
N ALA A 647 3.54 -25.71 -24.02
CA ALA A 647 4.65 -26.12 -23.18
C ALA A 647 4.16 -26.80 -21.89
N LYS A 648 3.14 -26.22 -21.25
CA LYS A 648 2.48 -26.79 -20.08
C LYS A 648 1.94 -28.19 -20.36
N ALA A 649 1.20 -28.34 -21.46
CA ALA A 649 0.63 -29.67 -21.88
C ALA A 649 1.73 -30.70 -22.13
N GLN A 650 2.86 -30.32 -22.75
CA GLN A 650 3.99 -31.22 -22.99
C GLN A 650 4.65 -31.65 -21.65
N ILE A 651 4.86 -30.74 -20.72
CA ILE A 651 5.43 -31.02 -19.38
C ILE A 651 4.46 -31.92 -18.61
N GLU A 652 3.18 -31.59 -18.55
CA GLU A 652 2.15 -32.40 -17.90
C GLU A 652 2.04 -33.80 -18.53
N GLY A 653 2.27 -33.91 -19.83
CA GLY A 653 2.33 -35.19 -20.57
C GLY A 653 3.43 -36.11 -20.03
N VAL A 654 4.63 -35.58 -19.80
CA VAL A 654 5.74 -36.33 -19.18
C VAL A 654 5.40 -36.69 -17.73
N MET A 655 4.76 -35.74 -17.00
CA MET A 655 4.45 -35.94 -15.58
C MET A 655 3.33 -36.96 -15.31
N LYS A 656 2.49 -37.27 -16.29
CA LYS A 656 1.40 -38.25 -16.13
C LYS A 656 1.88 -39.63 -15.60
N SER A 657 3.10 -40.00 -15.93
CA SER A 657 3.72 -41.25 -15.46
C SER A 657 4.38 -41.12 -14.06
N TYR A 658 4.33 -39.94 -13.45
CA TYR A 658 4.98 -39.64 -12.19
C TYR A 658 4.04 -38.89 -11.26
N PRO A 659 3.12 -39.57 -10.56
CA PRO A 659 2.06 -38.93 -9.74
C PRO A 659 2.58 -38.11 -8.56
N SER A 660 3.82 -38.40 -8.11
CA SER A 660 4.49 -37.68 -7.01
C SER A 660 5.01 -36.29 -7.40
N LEU A 661 4.92 -35.91 -8.67
CA LEU A 661 5.36 -34.60 -9.14
C LEU A 661 4.19 -33.62 -9.27
N SER A 662 4.41 -32.37 -8.89
CA SER A 662 3.51 -31.24 -9.07
C SER A 662 4.11 -30.19 -10.01
N LEU A 663 3.27 -29.55 -10.83
CA LEU A 663 3.67 -28.47 -11.74
C LEU A 663 3.14 -27.14 -11.22
N ILE A 664 4.04 -26.18 -11.02
CA ILE A 664 3.69 -24.79 -10.70
C ILE A 664 3.98 -23.93 -11.94
N ASN A 665 2.98 -23.18 -12.37
CA ASN A 665 3.09 -22.24 -13.48
C ASN A 665 3.37 -20.83 -12.96
N TYR A 666 4.61 -20.37 -13.02
CA TYR A 666 5.00 -19.03 -12.60
C TYR A 666 4.59 -17.93 -13.58
N LEU A 667 4.36 -18.27 -14.86
CA LEU A 667 3.85 -17.28 -15.83
C LEU A 667 2.46 -16.79 -15.46
N ASP A 668 1.62 -17.67 -14.95
CA ASP A 668 0.28 -17.35 -14.45
C ASP A 668 0.36 -16.47 -13.19
N SER A 669 1.20 -16.87 -12.24
CA SER A 669 1.45 -16.07 -11.03
C SER A 669 2.02 -14.70 -11.38
N ASN A 670 2.96 -14.63 -12.31
CA ASN A 670 3.56 -13.37 -12.77
C ASN A 670 2.55 -12.47 -13.51
N ARG A 671 1.57 -13.03 -14.24
CA ARG A 671 0.48 -12.26 -14.87
C ARG A 671 -0.41 -11.63 -13.81
N THR A 672 -0.82 -12.40 -12.83
CA THR A 672 -1.63 -11.92 -11.70
C THR A 672 -0.88 -10.82 -10.94
N GLU A 673 0.40 -11.02 -10.68
CA GLU A 673 1.23 -10.02 -10.02
C GLU A 673 1.40 -8.74 -10.86
N LYS A 674 1.69 -8.86 -12.16
CA LYS A 674 1.77 -7.71 -13.07
C LYS A 674 0.46 -6.94 -13.14
N SER A 675 -0.66 -7.64 -13.18
CA SER A 675 -2.00 -7.02 -13.11
C SER A 675 -2.19 -6.28 -11.81
N THR A 676 -1.80 -6.89 -10.69
CA THR A 676 -1.83 -6.27 -9.36
C THR A 676 -0.97 -5.00 -9.29
N VAL A 677 0.28 -5.09 -9.74
CA VAL A 677 1.19 -3.93 -9.79
C VAL A 677 0.64 -2.83 -10.71
N LEU A 678 0.03 -3.20 -11.84
CA LEU A 678 -0.61 -2.25 -12.75
C LEU A 678 -1.80 -1.55 -12.08
N MET A 679 -2.64 -2.29 -11.35
CA MET A 679 -3.76 -1.73 -10.59
C MET A 679 -3.28 -0.75 -9.53
N VAL A 680 -2.27 -1.11 -8.76
CA VAL A 680 -1.65 -0.21 -7.77
C VAL A 680 -1.10 1.04 -8.46
N LYS A 681 -0.42 0.91 -9.60
CA LYS A 681 0.05 2.05 -10.39
C LYS A 681 -1.10 2.96 -10.82
N ILE A 682 -2.18 2.41 -11.37
CA ILE A 682 -3.35 3.19 -11.83
C ILE A 682 -3.95 3.96 -10.68
N LEU A 683 -4.19 3.31 -9.54
CA LEU A 683 -4.71 3.95 -8.34
C LEU A 683 -3.84 5.15 -7.92
N VAL A 684 -2.57 4.90 -7.80
CA VAL A 684 -1.63 5.88 -7.26
C VAL A 684 -1.39 7.02 -8.23
N TYR A 685 -1.27 6.75 -9.54
CA TYR A 685 -1.22 7.81 -10.55
C TYR A 685 -2.51 8.62 -10.60
N GLY A 686 -3.66 7.99 -10.38
CA GLY A 686 -4.94 8.70 -10.21
C GLY A 686 -4.87 9.72 -9.07
N PHE A 687 -4.35 9.33 -7.92
CA PHE A 687 -4.17 10.25 -6.80
C PHE A 687 -3.15 11.38 -7.11
N VAL A 688 -2.03 11.06 -7.78
CA VAL A 688 -1.05 12.06 -8.21
C VAL A 688 -1.68 13.10 -9.13
N VAL A 689 -2.55 12.70 -10.05
CA VAL A 689 -3.28 13.62 -10.94
C VAL A 689 -4.17 14.55 -10.13
N VAL A 690 -4.95 14.03 -9.18
CA VAL A 690 -5.82 14.86 -8.32
C VAL A 690 -5.00 15.84 -7.48
N VAL A 691 -3.90 15.39 -6.88
CA VAL A 691 -2.96 16.24 -6.12
C VAL A 691 -2.39 17.35 -7.00
N SER A 692 -2.00 17.01 -8.24
CA SER A 692 -1.49 17.97 -9.22
C SER A 692 -2.53 19.01 -9.60
N LEU A 693 -3.79 18.60 -9.76
CA LEU A 693 -4.92 19.51 -10.03
C LEU A 693 -5.18 20.46 -8.86
N ILE A 694 -5.16 19.97 -7.62
CA ILE A 694 -5.27 20.79 -6.40
C ILE A 694 -4.15 21.85 -6.38
N GLY A 695 -2.91 21.42 -6.61
CA GLY A 695 -1.75 22.30 -6.68
C GLY A 695 -1.88 23.36 -7.79
N SER A 696 -2.32 22.94 -8.97
CA SER A 696 -2.54 23.82 -10.12
C SER A 696 -3.58 24.89 -9.83
N VAL A 697 -4.75 24.50 -9.33
CA VAL A 697 -5.85 25.43 -8.97
C VAL A 697 -5.36 26.43 -7.92
N ASN A 698 -4.57 25.98 -6.95
CA ASN A 698 -4.00 26.86 -5.92
C ASN A 698 -3.03 27.88 -6.52
N ILE A 699 -2.10 27.47 -7.35
CA ILE A 699 -1.11 28.35 -7.99
C ILE A 699 -1.84 29.35 -8.93
N ILE A 700 -2.77 28.88 -9.76
CA ILE A 700 -3.56 29.71 -10.66
C ILE A 700 -4.35 30.76 -9.87
N ASN A 701 -5.06 30.37 -8.82
CA ASN A 701 -5.85 31.27 -7.99
C ASN A 701 -4.97 32.36 -7.35
N THR A 702 -3.84 31.96 -6.79
CA THR A 702 -2.93 32.88 -6.08
C THR A 702 -2.25 33.88 -7.03
N LEU A 703 -1.70 33.40 -8.17
CA LEU A 703 -1.04 34.26 -9.16
C LEU A 703 -2.01 35.18 -9.88
N THR A 704 -3.17 34.66 -10.31
CA THR A 704 -4.22 35.46 -10.97
C THR A 704 -4.66 36.63 -10.08
N THR A 705 -4.88 36.35 -8.79
CA THR A 705 -5.30 37.41 -7.85
C THR A 705 -4.20 38.41 -7.61
N ASN A 706 -2.95 37.99 -7.44
CA ASN A 706 -1.83 38.91 -7.29
C ASN A 706 -1.70 39.88 -8.46
N ILE A 707 -1.93 39.39 -9.67
CA ILE A 707 -1.89 40.22 -10.88
C ILE A 707 -3.05 41.21 -10.90
N ILE A 708 -4.28 40.75 -10.61
CA ILE A 708 -5.50 41.62 -10.60
C ILE A 708 -5.37 42.72 -9.55
N LEU A 709 -4.89 42.46 -8.34
CA LEU A 709 -4.71 43.43 -7.27
C LEU A 709 -3.67 44.50 -7.59
N ARG A 710 -2.83 44.28 -8.62
CA ARG A 710 -1.80 45.25 -9.07
C ARG A 710 -2.18 45.97 -10.38
N LYS A 711 -3.45 45.87 -10.78
CA LYS A 711 -3.93 46.49 -12.02
C LYS A 711 -3.54 47.96 -12.13
N LYS A 712 -3.73 48.75 -11.07
CA LYS A 712 -3.36 50.16 -11.01
C LYS A 712 -1.86 50.43 -11.17
N GLU A 713 -1.03 49.60 -10.55
CA GLU A 713 0.42 49.67 -10.67
C GLU A 713 0.86 49.43 -12.12
N PHE A 714 0.24 48.47 -12.79
CA PHE A 714 0.51 48.17 -14.20
C PHE A 714 0.04 49.26 -15.13
N ALA A 715 -1.12 49.90 -14.82
CA ALA A 715 -1.60 51.07 -15.54
C ALA A 715 -0.66 52.27 -15.42
N ALA A 716 -0.13 52.52 -14.20
CA ALA A 716 0.85 53.59 -13.97
C ALA A 716 2.17 53.32 -14.74
N LEU A 717 2.66 52.07 -14.76
CA LEU A 717 3.86 51.70 -15.52
C LEU A 717 3.67 51.88 -17.03
N LYS A 718 2.46 51.57 -17.57
CA LYS A 718 2.14 51.83 -18.97
C LYS A 718 2.09 53.35 -19.26
N ALA A 719 1.54 54.16 -18.34
CA ALA A 719 1.47 55.61 -18.48
C ALA A 719 2.87 56.25 -18.52
N ILE A 720 3.88 55.68 -17.85
CA ILE A 720 5.27 56.13 -17.86
C ILE A 720 6.01 55.62 -19.13
N GLY A 721 5.34 54.88 -20.04
CA GLY A 721 5.93 54.45 -21.29
C GLY A 721 6.41 52.98 -21.34
N LEU A 722 6.07 52.15 -20.35
CA LEU A 722 6.39 50.73 -20.41
C LEU A 722 5.58 50.02 -21.49
N THR A 723 6.25 49.40 -22.47
CA THR A 723 5.55 48.72 -23.58
C THR A 723 4.79 47.50 -23.07
N GLN A 724 3.73 47.11 -23.79
CA GLN A 724 2.94 45.95 -23.46
C GLN A 724 3.73 44.62 -23.48
N LYS A 725 4.73 44.55 -24.39
CA LYS A 725 5.65 43.38 -24.45
C LYS A 725 6.54 43.29 -23.22
N SER A 726 7.11 44.44 -22.76
CA SER A 726 7.95 44.48 -21.56
C SER A 726 7.16 44.21 -20.28
N LEU A 727 5.90 44.72 -20.21
CA LEU A 727 4.98 44.41 -19.09
C LEU A 727 4.66 42.91 -19.02
N ARG A 728 4.32 42.30 -20.15
CA ARG A 728 4.07 40.86 -20.26
C ARG A 728 5.28 40.06 -19.81
N LYS A 729 6.48 40.39 -20.34
CA LYS A 729 7.73 39.71 -19.98
C LYS A 729 8.06 39.83 -18.50
N MET A 730 7.87 41.02 -17.89
CA MET A 730 8.07 41.25 -16.47
C MET A 730 7.16 40.36 -15.60
N ILE A 731 5.85 40.28 -15.93
CA ILE A 731 4.88 39.51 -15.15
C ILE A 731 5.13 38.00 -15.31
N VAL A 732 5.49 37.54 -16.52
CA VAL A 732 5.88 36.16 -16.78
C VAL A 732 7.13 35.79 -15.96
N LEU A 733 8.15 36.63 -15.96
CA LEU A 733 9.37 36.41 -15.16
C LEU A 733 9.07 36.41 -13.65
N GLU A 734 8.12 37.24 -13.20
CA GLU A 734 7.66 37.21 -11.79
C GLU A 734 7.01 35.86 -11.46
N GLY A 735 6.14 35.32 -12.32
CA GLY A 735 5.53 34.00 -12.16
C GLY A 735 6.56 32.85 -12.14
N LEU A 736 7.55 32.90 -13.05
CA LEU A 736 8.64 31.93 -13.11
C LEU A 736 9.49 31.95 -11.85
N LEU A 737 9.84 33.15 -11.33
CA LEU A 737 10.62 33.30 -10.10
C LEU A 737 9.86 32.74 -8.88
N TYR A 738 8.55 32.95 -8.79
CA TYR A 738 7.72 32.31 -7.75
C TYR A 738 7.79 30.77 -7.86
N GLY A 739 7.68 30.23 -9.07
CA GLY A 739 7.78 28.78 -9.32
C GLY A 739 9.14 28.21 -8.88
N ILE A 740 10.24 28.84 -9.31
CA ILE A 740 11.60 28.39 -8.96
C ILE A 740 11.84 28.40 -7.46
N VAL A 741 11.52 29.54 -6.80
CA VAL A 741 11.72 29.67 -5.34
C VAL A 741 10.81 28.71 -4.56
N GLY A 742 9.57 28.58 -5.00
CA GLY A 742 8.60 27.66 -4.40
C GLY A 742 9.05 26.20 -4.50
N THR A 743 9.56 25.81 -5.66
CA THR A 743 10.10 24.47 -5.87
C THR A 743 11.33 24.21 -5.01
N LEU A 744 12.25 25.18 -4.91
CA LEU A 744 13.48 25.00 -4.12
C LEU A 744 13.17 24.75 -2.64
N TYR A 745 12.35 25.60 -2.01
CA TYR A 745 11.95 25.42 -0.61
C TYR A 745 11.05 24.18 -0.44
N GLY A 746 10.12 23.96 -1.39
CA GLY A 746 9.23 22.80 -1.38
C GLY A 746 9.99 21.49 -1.46
N SER A 747 11.00 21.40 -2.32
CA SER A 747 11.84 20.20 -2.46
C SER A 747 12.62 19.88 -1.18
N ILE A 748 13.19 20.88 -0.50
CA ILE A 748 13.91 20.68 0.75
C ILE A 748 12.98 20.08 1.83
N ILE A 749 11.80 20.69 2.01
CA ILE A 749 10.82 20.21 2.99
C ILE A 749 10.30 18.80 2.61
N ALA A 750 10.01 18.58 1.33
CA ALA A 750 9.51 17.30 0.84
C ALA A 750 10.55 16.17 0.97
N CYS A 751 11.84 16.45 0.76
CA CYS A 751 12.92 15.49 1.03
C CYS A 751 12.96 15.10 2.51
N GLY A 752 12.79 16.05 3.43
CA GLY A 752 12.72 15.77 4.86
C GLY A 752 11.52 14.86 5.21
N LEU A 753 10.34 15.16 4.68
CA LEU A 753 9.14 14.33 4.88
C LEU A 753 9.29 12.95 4.24
N SER A 754 9.83 12.87 3.03
CA SER A 754 10.15 11.60 2.34
C SER A 754 11.10 10.73 3.17
N PHE A 755 12.13 11.35 3.77
CA PHE A 755 13.06 10.66 4.67
C PHE A 755 12.38 10.14 5.94
N MET A 756 11.47 10.93 6.54
CA MET A 756 10.68 10.47 7.69
C MET A 756 9.79 9.28 7.33
N MET A 757 9.14 9.32 6.16
CA MET A 757 8.33 8.19 5.68
C MET A 757 9.20 6.96 5.40
N TYR A 758 10.36 7.15 4.80
CA TYR A 758 11.34 6.07 4.60
C TYR A 758 11.72 5.39 5.92
N LYS A 759 12.03 6.16 6.98
CA LYS A 759 12.31 5.60 8.30
C LYS A 759 11.15 4.78 8.88
N GLY A 760 9.91 5.19 8.64
CA GLY A 760 8.72 4.43 9.05
C GLY A 760 8.56 3.10 8.31
N ILE A 761 8.98 3.05 7.05
CA ILE A 761 8.85 1.87 6.17
C ILE A 761 10.10 0.98 6.24
N SER A 762 11.28 1.52 6.51
CA SER A 762 12.56 0.78 6.53
C SER A 762 12.62 -0.33 7.58
N GLY A 763 11.77 -0.28 8.61
CA GLY A 763 11.59 -1.39 9.56
C GLY A 763 10.96 -2.64 8.95
N ILE A 764 10.33 -2.53 7.77
CA ILE A 764 9.73 -3.66 7.04
C ILE A 764 10.74 -4.27 6.06
N ARG A 765 11.61 -3.45 5.48
CA ARG A 765 12.65 -3.89 4.53
C ARG A 765 13.80 -2.90 4.49
N GLU A 766 15.03 -3.39 4.56
CA GLU A 766 16.21 -2.55 4.34
C GLU A 766 16.34 -2.15 2.86
N THR A 767 16.15 -0.87 2.63
CA THR A 767 16.42 -0.24 1.34
C THR A 767 17.19 1.05 1.60
N VAL A 768 18.05 1.45 0.70
CA VAL A 768 18.69 2.78 0.77
C VAL A 768 17.61 3.83 0.46
N TRP A 769 17.55 4.91 1.23
CA TRP A 769 16.62 6.00 0.95
C TRP A 769 16.82 6.55 -0.46
N PRO A 770 15.84 6.40 -1.35
CA PRO A 770 15.92 6.96 -2.68
C PRO A 770 15.58 8.45 -2.62
N VAL A 771 16.57 9.32 -2.84
CA VAL A 771 16.27 10.75 -3.01
C VAL A 771 15.29 10.91 -4.18
N PRO A 772 14.15 11.60 -4.02
CA PRO A 772 13.08 11.63 -5.02
C PRO A 772 13.39 12.60 -6.19
N TRP A 773 14.50 12.41 -6.89
CA TRP A 773 14.95 13.28 -8.00
C TRP A 773 13.90 13.38 -9.11
N SER A 774 13.27 12.27 -9.49
CA SER A 774 12.21 12.27 -10.50
C SER A 774 11.02 13.16 -10.11
N ALA A 775 10.59 13.09 -8.86
CA ALA A 775 9.51 13.91 -8.34
C ALA A 775 9.88 15.39 -8.29
N ILE A 776 11.14 15.71 -7.91
CA ILE A 776 11.64 17.07 -7.84
C ILE A 776 11.68 17.70 -9.24
N ILE A 777 12.19 16.98 -10.24
CA ILE A 777 12.27 17.47 -11.62
C ILE A 777 10.86 17.69 -12.20
N ILE A 778 9.97 16.73 -12.02
CA ILE A 778 8.58 16.86 -12.50
C ILE A 778 7.90 18.05 -11.81
N ALA A 779 8.03 18.20 -10.48
CA ALA A 779 7.45 19.32 -9.74
C ALA A 779 8.02 20.68 -10.20
N ALA A 780 9.32 20.74 -10.49
CA ALA A 780 9.96 21.94 -11.01
C ALA A 780 9.40 22.35 -12.38
N VAL A 781 9.37 21.42 -13.33
CA VAL A 781 8.81 21.66 -14.66
C VAL A 781 7.34 22.07 -14.57
N PHE A 782 6.55 21.37 -13.75
CA PHE A 782 5.11 21.59 -13.58
C PHE A 782 4.82 22.93 -12.91
N SER A 783 5.54 23.32 -11.86
CA SER A 783 5.36 24.62 -11.18
C SER A 783 5.75 25.80 -12.07
N ILE A 784 6.80 25.66 -12.89
CA ILE A 784 7.21 26.65 -13.88
C ILE A 784 6.15 26.79 -14.98
N LEU A 785 5.67 25.67 -15.53
CA LEU A 785 4.64 25.65 -16.56
C LEU A 785 3.33 26.28 -16.09
N ILE A 786 2.86 25.89 -14.89
CA ILE A 786 1.64 26.47 -14.31
C ILE A 786 1.86 27.94 -13.97
N GLY A 787 3.03 28.30 -13.44
CA GLY A 787 3.39 29.70 -13.21
C GLY A 787 3.28 30.55 -14.49
N TYR A 788 3.75 30.02 -15.62
CA TYR A 788 3.60 30.65 -16.92
C TYR A 788 2.13 30.75 -17.37
N LEU A 789 1.40 29.62 -17.35
CA LEU A 789 0.01 29.56 -17.83
C LEU A 789 -0.93 30.44 -16.99
N SER A 790 -0.71 30.50 -15.66
CA SER A 790 -1.52 31.28 -14.72
C SER A 790 -1.47 32.78 -15.01
N VAL A 791 -0.40 33.24 -15.63
CA VAL A 791 -0.17 34.66 -15.94
C VAL A 791 -0.87 35.07 -17.24
N LEU A 792 -1.09 34.13 -18.18
CA LEU A 792 -1.61 34.45 -19.53
C LEU A 792 -3.06 35.00 -19.49
N ALA A 793 -3.93 34.37 -18.70
CA ALA A 793 -5.35 34.78 -18.64
C ALA A 793 -5.56 36.17 -18.00
N PRO A 794 -4.94 36.53 -16.86
CA PRO A 794 -5.01 37.89 -16.31
C PRO A 794 -4.39 38.94 -17.22
N LEU A 795 -3.28 38.62 -17.89
CA LEU A 795 -2.63 39.52 -18.87
C LEU A 795 -3.53 39.84 -20.03
N ALA A 796 -4.23 38.87 -20.59
CA ALA A 796 -5.20 39.10 -21.69
C ALA A 796 -6.31 40.07 -21.27
N ARG A 797 -6.74 40.02 -20.00
CA ARG A 797 -7.76 40.95 -19.44
C ARG A 797 -7.22 42.36 -19.26
N ILE A 798 -6.01 42.50 -18.67
CA ILE A 798 -5.35 43.80 -18.46
C ILE A 798 -5.04 44.49 -19.79
N ASN A 799 -4.83 43.71 -20.86
CA ASN A 799 -4.53 44.24 -22.19
C ASN A 799 -5.78 44.84 -22.90
N LYS A 800 -6.98 44.33 -22.58
CA LYS A 800 -8.26 44.82 -23.15
C LYS A 800 -8.84 46.03 -22.42
N GLU A 801 -8.30 46.41 -21.28
CA GLU A 801 -8.84 47.52 -20.47
C GLU A 801 -8.18 48.83 -20.84
N ASN A 802 -9.04 49.89 -20.96
CA ASN A 802 -8.61 51.28 -21.24
C ASN A 802 -7.78 51.80 -20.06
N LEU A 803 -6.58 52.32 -20.36
CA LEU A 803 -5.65 52.92 -19.41
C LEU A 803 -6.29 54.07 -18.59
N ILE A 804 -7.11 54.89 -19.21
CA ILE A 804 -7.77 56.08 -18.65
C ILE A 804 -8.80 55.67 -17.60
N GLU A 805 -9.59 54.63 -17.86
CA GLU A 805 -10.58 54.08 -16.93
C GLU A 805 -9.94 53.45 -15.69
N ALA A 806 -8.83 52.69 -15.88
CA ALA A 806 -8.13 52.05 -14.77
C ALA A 806 -7.45 53.04 -13.79
N VAL A 807 -7.12 54.27 -14.26
CA VAL A 807 -6.59 55.36 -13.44
C VAL A 807 -7.72 56.16 -12.81
N ARG A 808 -8.89 56.27 -13.48
CA ARG A 808 -10.02 57.10 -13.09
C ARG A 808 -10.99 56.46 -12.08
N GLU A 809 -10.94 55.16 -11.87
CA GLU A 809 -11.80 54.40 -10.92
C GLU A 809 -11.67 54.80 -9.43
N ASP A 810 -10.94 55.86 -9.10
CA ASP A 810 -10.77 56.38 -7.74
C ASP A 810 -11.26 57.87 -7.55
N TYR A 811 -11.87 58.48 -8.56
CA TYR A 811 -12.50 59.81 -8.42
C TYR A 811 -13.99 59.70 -8.36
#